data_5ef1b7ead972df13271443b9fbee4e5d
#
_entry.id   5ef1b7ead972df13271443b9fbee4e5d
#
_cell.length_a   1.000
_cell.length_b   1.000
_cell.length_c   1.000
_cell.angle_alpha   90.00
_cell.angle_beta   90.00
_cell.angle_gamma   90.00
#
_symmetry.space_group_name_H-M   'P 1'
#
loop_
_entity.id
_entity.type
_entity.pdbx_description
1 polymer ?
#
loop_
_entity_poly.entity_id
_entity_poly.type
_entity_poly.pdbx_seq_one_letter_code
_entity_poly.pdbx_strand_id
1 'polypeptide(L)'
;MKFTRLLYLLGISLVAAVGCNSEVSLDFHKEGNCWQMSQKQFERFAKKLSTAAPDEAYRLIDRVYTTVDSLTAAEQDGTFIVFSDAMEQTFYQVDSPLRDDELYLHILDREARCTSLMSTDYRRMDWKRHLLQANAVGSEVIDLPISDSNCDETSLHRLLDRQAVILIYGEDCKACTKLMEEAVNSSVLKKAASDDKLRLISLYIGENNDEFAAKSAVLKDWANYIDSRQLVRYENAFDSRLVPSLYLISDKKMVKVKGTLSVKEIEKALDAPAIYSTRIVLNEGEQVWGGRIADGKFMPYQDGFKTTFSQNSGNQIMPLLITSDGRYVWSDAPYDFHIDGNVLTVENALAKIETGIVGKTLADAYRFGEREFFPADGKLPPSEFFECPQYNTWIELQYNQNQKDVLEYARGIIRNGLPAGIIMIDDTWQEDYGKWVFHPGRFHDPKAMSDELHRMGFKLMLWVCPFVSMDQYQIWAEINSFGGFVGKKGAGVYPVEWWNGYSAELDLSNPQTVKWFDRQLDNLCKNYGVDGFKFDAGDFNLFPQDSRTMGNLQAYEYCQAFADYADKYPYNEYRASWRDGGKAIVQRLHDKAHNWEAVQVLIPEMMATNLMGYWYSCPDMIGGGSFASFLPGCTIDQDLIVRSAQTHALMPMMQFSVAPWRILDKEHLDAVLKSVKIRGKLLPEIKSLIIRASKTGEPVVTPLEFHFPHQGLSGVKNEFMIGSDILVAPMVNPGREREVILPEGRWIADDGKEYTGGQTVKINVPLDRIPYFRLAE
;
A
#
# COMPACT_ATOMS: atom_id res chain seq x y z
N MET A 1 -23.74 33.43 -27.37
CA MET A 1 -23.41 34.55 -28.28
C MET A 1 -21.91 34.65 -28.43
N LYS A 2 -21.43 34.25 -29.60
CA LYS A 2 -20.10 34.43 -30.20
C LYS A 2 -18.96 34.94 -29.31
N PHE A 3 -18.08 34.07 -28.90
CA PHE A 3 -16.67 34.38 -28.58
C PHE A 3 -15.91 34.58 -29.90
N THR A 4 -15.78 35.83 -30.35
CA THR A 4 -14.82 36.22 -31.35
C THR A 4 -14.42 37.64 -31.03
N ARG A 5 -13.25 37.78 -30.40
CA ARG A 5 -12.39 38.95 -30.26
C ARG A 5 -11.49 38.73 -29.01
N LEU A 6 -10.23 38.64 -29.06
CA LEU A 6 -9.24 39.53 -29.57
C LEU A 6 -7.85 38.88 -29.47
N LEU A 7 -7.13 38.78 -30.50
CA LEU A 7 -5.69 38.56 -30.56
C LEU A 7 -5.08 39.79 -31.13
N TYR A 8 -4.11 40.42 -30.48
CA TYR A 8 -2.91 40.96 -31.11
C TYR A 8 -1.96 41.65 -30.13
N LEU A 9 -0.72 41.12 -30.04
CA LEU A 9 0.61 41.72 -30.08
C LEU A 9 1.12 42.52 -28.84
N LEU A 10 2.11 42.05 -28.14
CA LEU A 10 3.55 42.39 -28.23
C LEU A 10 4.29 41.71 -27.06
N GLY A 11 5.31 40.94 -27.40
CA GLY A 11 6.00 40.07 -26.48
C GLY A 11 7.08 40.76 -25.63
N ILE A 12 7.21 40.26 -24.43
CA ILE A 12 8.47 40.14 -23.70
C ILE A 12 8.51 38.73 -23.09
N SER A 13 9.43 37.90 -23.60
CA SER A 13 9.62 36.56 -23.14
C SER A 13 10.43 36.54 -21.85
N LEU A 14 9.85 36.08 -20.75
CA LEU A 14 10.61 35.62 -19.59
C LEU A 14 10.83 34.10 -19.75
N VAL A 15 12.02 33.72 -20.24
CA VAL A 15 12.43 32.34 -20.36
C VAL A 15 12.97 31.86 -19.01
N ALA A 16 12.23 31.04 -18.31
CA ALA A 16 12.79 30.18 -17.26
C ALA A 16 13.20 28.85 -17.90
N ALA A 17 14.50 28.70 -18.17
CA ALA A 17 15.04 27.44 -18.72
C ALA A 17 15.23 26.40 -17.62
N VAL A 18 14.50 25.27 -17.69
CA VAL A 18 14.87 24.03 -17.02
C VAL A 18 14.58 22.85 -17.97
N GLY A 19 15.61 22.07 -18.21
CA GLY A 19 15.83 20.73 -18.74
C GLY A 19 14.82 20.03 -19.65
N CYS A 20 15.34 19.53 -20.77
CA CYS A 20 14.67 18.80 -21.83
C CYS A 20 13.95 17.52 -21.39
N ASN A 21 12.63 17.48 -21.60
CA ASN A 21 11.88 16.35 -22.16
C ASN A 21 10.49 16.83 -22.53
N SER A 22 10.05 16.73 -23.78
CA SER A 22 8.74 17.08 -24.41
C SER A 22 7.74 17.90 -23.56
N GLU A 23 8.17 18.98 -22.92
CA GLU A 23 7.36 19.78 -22.00
C GLU A 23 6.45 20.73 -22.80
N VAL A 24 5.17 20.82 -22.39
CA VAL A 24 4.29 21.88 -22.86
C VAL A 24 4.84 23.21 -22.33
N SER A 25 5.17 24.13 -23.24
CA SER A 25 5.57 25.49 -22.88
C SER A 25 4.41 26.20 -22.18
N LEU A 26 4.66 26.72 -20.99
CA LEU A 26 3.70 27.52 -20.21
C LEU A 26 3.94 29.00 -20.43
N ASP A 27 3.89 29.44 -21.70
CA ASP A 27 4.17 30.85 -22.06
C ASP A 27 2.93 31.72 -21.83
N PHE A 28 3.01 32.62 -20.85
CA PHE A 28 2.01 33.63 -20.59
C PHE A 28 2.45 34.94 -21.25
N HIS A 29 1.52 35.67 -21.84
CA HIS A 29 1.73 37.01 -22.39
C HIS A 29 0.71 37.96 -21.78
N LYS A 30 1.09 39.22 -21.64
CA LYS A 30 0.23 40.25 -21.05
C LYS A 30 -0.74 40.82 -22.06
N GLU A 31 -2.04 40.82 -21.74
CA GLU A 31 -3.10 41.42 -22.53
C GLU A 31 -3.97 42.31 -21.62
N GLY A 32 -3.92 43.62 -21.83
CA GLY A 32 -4.54 44.56 -20.90
C GLY A 32 -3.92 44.49 -19.51
N ASN A 33 -4.73 44.17 -18.50
CA ASN A 33 -4.28 44.04 -17.10
C ASN A 33 -4.13 42.57 -16.65
N CYS A 34 -4.18 41.61 -17.57
CA CYS A 34 -4.12 40.18 -17.22
C CYS A 34 -3.03 39.47 -18.03
N TRP A 35 -2.42 38.45 -17.43
CA TRP A 35 -1.58 37.51 -18.16
C TRP A 35 -2.43 36.31 -18.64
N GLN A 36 -2.26 35.92 -19.88
CA GLN A 36 -3.02 34.83 -20.49
C GLN A 36 -2.13 33.92 -21.34
N MET A 37 -2.55 32.67 -21.50
CA MET A 37 -2.04 31.81 -22.57
C MET A 37 -2.73 32.17 -23.89
N SER A 38 -2.02 32.00 -25.01
CA SER A 38 -2.70 32.04 -26.29
C SER A 38 -3.71 30.87 -26.39
N GLN A 39 -4.82 31.08 -27.08
CA GLN A 39 -5.85 30.04 -27.26
C GLN A 39 -5.25 28.71 -27.74
N LYS A 40 -4.32 28.76 -28.69
CA LYS A 40 -3.66 27.55 -29.22
C LYS A 40 -2.78 26.83 -28.19
N GLN A 41 -2.15 27.55 -27.27
CA GLN A 41 -1.34 26.98 -26.19
C GLN A 41 -2.25 26.36 -25.14
N PHE A 42 -3.32 27.07 -24.78
CA PHE A 42 -4.31 26.56 -23.82
C PHE A 42 -5.00 25.27 -24.36
N GLU A 43 -5.41 25.24 -25.62
CA GLU A 43 -5.97 24.04 -26.24
C GLU A 43 -5.01 22.84 -26.23
N ARG A 44 -3.70 23.09 -26.48
CA ARG A 44 -2.67 22.03 -26.38
C ARG A 44 -2.49 21.56 -24.94
N PHE A 45 -2.45 22.49 -24.00
CA PHE A 45 -2.35 22.21 -22.59
C PHE A 45 -3.56 21.38 -22.10
N ALA A 46 -4.78 21.85 -22.39
CA ALA A 46 -6.01 21.15 -22.04
C ALA A 46 -6.08 19.73 -22.64
N LYS A 47 -5.69 19.58 -23.92
CA LYS A 47 -5.62 18.27 -24.55
C LYS A 47 -4.58 17.36 -23.91
N LYS A 48 -3.42 17.92 -23.49
CA LYS A 48 -2.42 17.14 -22.78
C LYS A 48 -2.94 16.69 -21.42
N LEU A 49 -3.62 17.54 -20.67
CA LEU A 49 -4.26 17.17 -19.40
C LEU A 49 -5.24 16.01 -19.57
N SER A 50 -6.12 16.09 -20.58
CA SER A 50 -7.15 15.05 -20.82
C SER A 50 -6.61 13.70 -21.32
N THR A 51 -5.35 13.64 -21.75
CA THR A 51 -4.72 12.41 -22.29
C THR A 51 -3.56 11.90 -21.43
N ALA A 52 -3.11 12.67 -20.46
CA ALA A 52 -2.06 12.29 -19.53
C ALA A 52 -2.59 11.29 -18.49
N ALA A 53 -1.68 10.51 -17.90
CA ALA A 53 -2.01 9.78 -16.68
C ALA A 53 -2.40 10.81 -15.58
N PRO A 54 -3.32 10.45 -14.66
CA PRO A 54 -3.82 11.39 -13.62
C PRO A 54 -2.69 12.14 -12.90
N ASP A 55 -1.64 11.45 -12.49
CA ASP A 55 -0.48 12.04 -11.81
C ASP A 55 0.28 13.07 -12.64
N GLU A 56 0.41 12.84 -13.94
CA GLU A 56 1.04 13.80 -14.83
C GLU A 56 0.16 15.01 -15.01
N ALA A 57 -1.16 14.79 -15.15
CA ALA A 57 -2.16 15.86 -15.27
C ALA A 57 -2.17 16.74 -14.02
N TYR A 58 -2.20 16.15 -12.82
CA TYR A 58 -2.20 16.89 -11.54
C TYR A 58 -0.94 17.72 -11.37
N ARG A 59 0.24 17.14 -11.60
CA ARG A 59 1.52 17.91 -11.57
C ARG A 59 1.56 19.06 -12.58
N LEU A 60 0.95 18.89 -13.75
CA LEU A 60 0.87 19.97 -14.74
C LEU A 60 -0.07 21.07 -14.28
N ILE A 61 -1.20 20.74 -13.66
CA ILE A 61 -2.14 21.71 -13.06
C ILE A 61 -1.43 22.49 -11.95
N ASP A 62 -0.80 21.81 -10.99
CA ASP A 62 -0.10 22.47 -9.88
C ASP A 62 0.99 23.43 -10.37
N ARG A 63 1.77 23.00 -11.36
CA ARG A 63 2.82 23.84 -11.94
C ARG A 63 2.26 25.09 -12.64
N VAL A 64 1.19 24.94 -13.40
CA VAL A 64 0.59 26.09 -14.10
C VAL A 64 -0.06 27.06 -13.12
N TYR A 65 -0.78 26.55 -12.10
CA TYR A 65 -1.37 27.40 -11.07
C TYR A 65 -0.33 28.09 -10.20
N THR A 66 0.81 27.48 -9.93
CA THR A 66 1.95 28.15 -9.27
C THR A 66 2.45 29.36 -10.08
N THR A 67 2.48 29.22 -11.40
CA THR A 67 2.83 30.35 -12.29
C THR A 67 1.74 31.41 -12.29
N VAL A 68 0.46 31.00 -12.38
CA VAL A 68 -0.69 31.93 -12.34
C VAL A 68 -0.75 32.70 -11.03
N ASP A 69 -0.57 32.03 -9.88
CA ASP A 69 -0.52 32.66 -8.56
C ASP A 69 0.61 33.71 -8.48
N SER A 70 1.79 33.36 -9.00
CA SER A 70 2.94 34.28 -9.02
C SER A 70 2.70 35.51 -9.88
N LEU A 71 2.07 35.36 -11.05
CA LEU A 71 1.71 36.45 -11.94
C LEU A 71 0.64 37.36 -11.31
N THR A 72 -0.42 36.75 -10.74
CA THR A 72 -1.50 37.44 -10.03
C THR A 72 -0.95 38.26 -8.85
N ALA A 73 -0.11 37.66 -8.02
CA ALA A 73 0.47 38.29 -6.84
C ALA A 73 1.41 39.47 -7.20
N ALA A 74 2.15 39.35 -8.31
CA ALA A 74 3.09 40.41 -8.76
C ALA A 74 2.39 41.69 -9.22
N GLU A 75 1.20 41.56 -9.83
CA GLU A 75 0.52 42.70 -10.47
C GLU A 75 -0.87 43.00 -9.89
N GLN A 76 -1.38 42.18 -8.96
CA GLN A 76 -2.74 42.31 -8.39
C GLN A 76 -3.83 42.37 -9.48
N ASP A 77 -3.69 41.57 -10.51
CA ASP A 77 -4.53 41.57 -11.71
C ASP A 77 -5.56 40.43 -11.73
N GLY A 78 -6.34 40.34 -12.81
CA GLY A 78 -7.35 39.33 -13.01
C GLY A 78 -6.86 37.99 -13.60
N THR A 79 -5.57 37.73 -13.66
CA THR A 79 -4.97 36.58 -14.33
C THR A 79 -5.52 35.25 -13.79
N PHE A 80 -5.61 35.13 -12.47
CA PHE A 80 -6.19 33.92 -11.84
C PHE A 80 -7.63 33.67 -12.29
N ILE A 81 -8.48 34.70 -12.26
CA ILE A 81 -9.89 34.60 -12.62
C ILE A 81 -10.07 34.15 -14.09
N VAL A 82 -9.32 34.79 -15.00
CA VAL A 82 -9.40 34.45 -16.43
C VAL A 82 -8.93 33.03 -16.71
N PHE A 83 -7.88 32.58 -16.02
CA PHE A 83 -7.38 31.22 -16.17
C PHE A 83 -8.34 30.18 -15.58
N SER A 84 -8.86 30.42 -14.39
CA SER A 84 -9.83 29.54 -13.72
C SER A 84 -11.13 29.44 -14.53
N ASP A 85 -11.63 30.53 -15.10
CA ASP A 85 -12.79 30.49 -15.99
C ASP A 85 -12.53 29.62 -17.25
N ALA A 86 -11.33 29.68 -17.82
CA ALA A 86 -10.96 28.85 -18.96
C ALA A 86 -10.89 27.35 -18.59
N MET A 87 -10.35 27.03 -17.41
CA MET A 87 -10.32 25.67 -16.88
C MET A 87 -11.76 25.15 -16.60
N GLU A 88 -12.61 26.00 -16.02
CA GLU A 88 -14.01 25.66 -15.78
C GLU A 88 -14.78 25.37 -17.09
N GLN A 89 -14.64 26.25 -18.09
CA GLN A 89 -15.27 26.06 -19.41
C GLN A 89 -14.81 24.75 -20.07
N THR A 90 -13.59 24.33 -19.81
CA THR A 90 -12.98 23.17 -20.46
C THR A 90 -13.30 21.86 -19.75
N PHE A 91 -13.18 21.81 -18.42
CA PHE A 91 -13.25 20.54 -17.67
C PHE A 91 -14.53 20.35 -16.85
N TYR A 92 -15.33 21.41 -16.60
CA TYR A 92 -16.53 21.33 -15.78
C TYR A 92 -17.83 21.41 -16.60
N GLN A 93 -17.85 22.17 -17.71
CA GLN A 93 -19.09 22.35 -18.48
C GLN A 93 -19.53 21.05 -19.15
N VAL A 94 -20.85 20.77 -19.08
CA VAL A 94 -21.46 19.51 -19.53
C VAL A 94 -21.28 19.26 -21.02
N ASP A 95 -21.26 20.32 -21.81
CA ASP A 95 -21.11 20.30 -23.27
C ASP A 95 -19.64 20.32 -23.72
N SER A 96 -18.69 20.38 -22.81
CA SER A 96 -17.27 20.31 -23.15
C SER A 96 -16.87 18.89 -23.54
N PRO A 97 -16.19 18.71 -24.68
CA PRO A 97 -15.68 17.40 -25.09
C PRO A 97 -14.48 16.92 -24.23
N LEU A 98 -13.93 17.79 -23.40
CA LEU A 98 -12.82 17.51 -22.47
C LEU A 98 -13.29 17.49 -21.00
N ARG A 99 -14.61 17.45 -20.76
CA ARG A 99 -15.15 17.38 -19.41
C ARG A 99 -14.55 16.18 -18.66
N ASP A 100 -14.04 16.45 -17.46
CA ASP A 100 -13.47 15.45 -16.56
C ASP A 100 -13.74 15.89 -15.13
N ASP A 101 -14.67 15.23 -14.45
CA ASP A 101 -15.12 15.59 -13.11
C ASP A 101 -14.01 15.41 -12.06
N GLU A 102 -13.16 14.39 -12.20
CA GLU A 102 -12.05 14.13 -11.27
C GLU A 102 -10.92 15.14 -11.45
N LEU A 103 -10.55 15.40 -12.70
CA LEU A 103 -9.55 16.43 -13.01
C LEU A 103 -10.01 17.80 -12.52
N TYR A 104 -11.30 18.12 -12.67
CA TYR A 104 -11.82 19.40 -12.21
C TYR A 104 -11.94 19.49 -10.67
N LEU A 105 -12.13 18.39 -9.97
CA LEU A 105 -12.01 18.35 -8.51
C LEU A 105 -10.61 18.74 -8.05
N HIS A 106 -9.57 18.20 -8.68
CA HIS A 106 -8.18 18.59 -8.39
C HIS A 106 -7.92 20.09 -8.70
N ILE A 107 -8.49 20.59 -9.80
CA ILE A 107 -8.44 22.02 -10.12
C ILE A 107 -9.07 22.85 -9.00
N LEU A 108 -10.27 22.51 -8.53
CA LEU A 108 -10.93 23.20 -7.42
C LEU A 108 -10.12 23.15 -6.12
N ASP A 109 -9.49 22.03 -5.81
CA ASP A 109 -8.64 21.88 -4.64
C ASP A 109 -7.39 22.78 -4.73
N ARG A 110 -6.85 22.91 -5.95
CA ARG A 110 -5.70 23.80 -6.19
C ARG A 110 -6.10 25.28 -6.17
N GLU A 111 -7.25 25.62 -6.75
CA GLU A 111 -7.81 26.98 -6.72
C GLU A 111 -8.12 27.46 -5.30
N ALA A 112 -8.61 26.57 -4.44
CA ALA A 112 -8.93 26.90 -3.04
C ALA A 112 -7.69 27.37 -2.22
N ARG A 113 -6.48 27.12 -2.71
CA ARG A 113 -5.23 27.59 -2.08
C ARG A 113 -4.88 29.04 -2.45
N CYS A 114 -5.60 29.68 -3.36
CA CYS A 114 -5.37 31.04 -3.76
C CYS A 114 -5.85 32.04 -2.71
N THR A 115 -4.94 32.87 -2.19
CA THR A 115 -5.24 33.86 -1.14
C THR A 115 -5.99 35.10 -1.65
N SER A 116 -6.18 35.23 -2.96
CA SER A 116 -6.85 36.39 -3.59
C SER A 116 -8.36 36.17 -3.77
N LEU A 117 -8.90 35.02 -3.37
CA LEU A 117 -10.31 34.68 -3.49
C LEU A 117 -11.18 35.37 -2.43
N MET A 118 -12.42 35.72 -2.81
CA MET A 118 -13.43 36.24 -1.88
C MET A 118 -14.24 35.10 -1.27
N SER A 119 -14.91 35.34 -0.14
CA SER A 119 -15.77 34.37 0.51
C SER A 119 -16.89 33.81 -0.36
N THR A 120 -17.33 34.58 -1.36
CA THR A 120 -18.32 34.15 -2.37
C THR A 120 -17.74 33.10 -3.33
N ASP A 121 -16.46 33.20 -3.66
CA ASP A 121 -15.78 32.26 -4.56
C ASP A 121 -15.60 30.91 -3.88
N TYR A 122 -15.16 30.90 -2.63
CA TYR A 122 -15.10 29.66 -1.83
C TYR A 122 -16.44 28.95 -1.74
N ARG A 123 -17.56 29.68 -1.53
CA ARG A 123 -18.89 29.07 -1.49
C ARG A 123 -19.31 28.47 -2.84
N ARG A 124 -18.95 29.13 -3.97
CA ARG A 124 -19.19 28.59 -5.30
C ARG A 124 -18.37 27.33 -5.58
N MET A 125 -17.12 27.33 -5.14
CA MET A 125 -16.24 26.16 -5.26
C MET A 125 -16.73 25.00 -4.41
N ASP A 126 -17.14 25.24 -3.17
CA ASP A 126 -17.72 24.21 -2.30
C ASP A 126 -19.01 23.61 -2.86
N TRP A 127 -19.86 24.44 -3.45
CA TRP A 127 -21.06 23.97 -4.15
C TRP A 127 -20.73 23.07 -5.35
N LYS A 128 -19.75 23.48 -6.18
CA LYS A 128 -19.28 22.66 -7.31
C LYS A 128 -18.65 21.36 -6.84
N ARG A 129 -17.82 21.43 -5.80
CA ARG A 129 -17.19 20.24 -5.19
C ARG A 129 -18.24 19.27 -4.70
N HIS A 130 -19.24 19.74 -3.95
CA HIS A 130 -20.36 18.92 -3.49
C HIS A 130 -21.08 18.22 -4.66
N LEU A 131 -21.40 18.94 -5.70
CA LEU A 131 -22.07 18.40 -6.88
C LEU A 131 -21.25 17.32 -7.61
N LEU A 132 -19.94 17.56 -7.74
CA LEU A 132 -19.04 16.61 -8.38
C LEU A 132 -18.82 15.35 -7.54
N GLN A 133 -18.77 15.49 -6.23
CA GLN A 133 -18.60 14.37 -5.27
C GLN A 133 -19.90 13.59 -5.03
N ALA A 134 -21.06 14.23 -5.23
CA ALA A 134 -22.34 13.55 -5.10
C ALA A 134 -22.43 12.37 -6.08
N ASN A 135 -22.67 11.18 -5.55
CA ASN A 135 -22.72 9.93 -6.31
C ASN A 135 -21.49 9.71 -7.21
N ALA A 136 -20.30 10.04 -6.75
CA ALA A 136 -19.06 9.73 -7.45
C ALA A 136 -18.90 8.20 -7.60
N VAL A 137 -18.20 7.78 -8.66
CA VAL A 137 -17.88 6.36 -8.83
C VAL A 137 -17.10 5.87 -7.60
N GLY A 138 -17.51 4.74 -7.03
CA GLY A 138 -16.92 4.21 -5.82
C GLY A 138 -17.49 4.78 -4.50
N SER A 139 -18.44 5.71 -4.53
CA SER A 139 -19.18 6.16 -3.35
C SER A 139 -20.52 5.45 -3.20
N GLU A 140 -21.08 5.42 -1.99
CA GLU A 140 -22.46 4.97 -1.78
C GLU A 140 -23.42 5.98 -2.41
N VAL A 141 -24.42 5.48 -3.15
CA VAL A 141 -25.45 6.34 -3.78
C VAL A 141 -26.26 7.04 -2.70
N ILE A 142 -26.56 8.32 -2.91
CA ILE A 142 -27.35 9.10 -1.96
C ILE A 142 -28.78 8.51 -1.88
N ASP A 143 -29.24 8.25 -0.64
CA ASP A 143 -30.63 7.87 -0.40
C ASP A 143 -31.55 9.07 -0.53
N LEU A 144 -32.61 8.93 -1.27
CA LEU A 144 -33.64 9.98 -1.33
C LEU A 144 -35.05 9.39 -1.31
N PRO A 145 -36.02 10.10 -0.69
CA PRO A 145 -37.42 9.74 -0.77
C PRO A 145 -37.95 9.96 -2.19
N ILE A 146 -38.64 8.96 -2.69
CA ILE A 146 -39.24 8.95 -4.03
C ILE A 146 -40.66 8.39 -3.96
N SER A 147 -41.52 8.76 -4.87
CA SER A 147 -42.92 8.32 -4.90
C SER A 147 -43.25 7.63 -6.19
N ASP A 148 -44.10 6.62 -6.16
CA ASP A 148 -44.64 5.98 -7.37
C ASP A 148 -45.85 6.77 -7.97
N SER A 149 -46.47 6.21 -9.00
CA SER A 149 -47.64 6.80 -9.65
C SER A 149 -48.91 6.88 -8.74
N ASN A 150 -48.92 6.15 -7.62
CA ASN A 150 -50.00 6.18 -6.65
C ASN A 150 -49.71 7.15 -5.48
N CYS A 151 -48.61 7.89 -5.56
CA CYS A 151 -48.07 8.73 -4.50
C CYS A 151 -47.60 7.93 -3.25
N ASP A 152 -47.35 6.62 -3.38
CA ASP A 152 -46.77 5.83 -2.29
C ASP A 152 -45.28 6.16 -2.15
N GLU A 153 -44.87 6.69 -1.00
CA GLU A 153 -43.50 7.12 -0.73
C GLU A 153 -42.64 5.95 -0.30
N THR A 154 -41.43 5.85 -0.87
CA THR A 154 -40.36 4.92 -0.45
C THR A 154 -39.02 5.64 -0.48
N SER A 155 -37.91 4.96 -0.10
CA SER A 155 -36.58 5.48 -0.32
C SER A 155 -35.86 4.72 -1.42
N LEU A 156 -34.95 5.41 -2.11
CA LEU A 156 -34.14 4.81 -3.17
C LEU A 156 -33.36 3.58 -2.64
N HIS A 157 -32.78 3.66 -1.45
CA HIS A 157 -32.02 2.57 -0.85
C HIS A 157 -32.84 1.30 -0.58
N ARG A 158 -34.16 1.42 -0.36
CA ARG A 158 -35.05 0.25 -0.20
C ARG A 158 -35.24 -0.52 -1.51
N LEU A 159 -35.04 0.13 -2.63
CA LEU A 159 -35.15 -0.49 -3.96
C LEU A 159 -33.85 -1.17 -4.39
N LEU A 160 -32.72 -0.87 -3.73
CA LEU A 160 -31.38 -1.35 -4.08
C LEU A 160 -31.04 -2.63 -3.31
N ASP A 161 -31.84 -3.68 -3.49
CA ASP A 161 -31.62 -5.03 -2.94
C ASP A 161 -30.70 -5.89 -3.83
N ARG A 162 -30.39 -5.38 -5.02
CA ARG A 162 -29.52 -5.97 -6.05
C ARG A 162 -28.94 -4.87 -6.92
N GLN A 163 -28.08 -5.24 -7.86
CA GLN A 163 -27.57 -4.27 -8.85
C GLN A 163 -28.71 -3.56 -9.57
N ALA A 164 -28.59 -2.24 -9.78
CA ALA A 164 -29.65 -1.44 -10.38
C ALA A 164 -29.11 -0.46 -11.43
N VAL A 165 -29.89 -0.26 -12.49
CA VAL A 165 -29.75 0.89 -13.40
C VAL A 165 -30.79 1.92 -13.02
N ILE A 166 -30.36 3.17 -12.79
CA ILE A 166 -31.22 4.31 -12.52
C ILE A 166 -31.17 5.24 -13.74
N LEU A 167 -32.32 5.44 -14.38
CA LEU A 167 -32.47 6.41 -15.46
C LEU A 167 -33.11 7.69 -14.88
N ILE A 168 -32.37 8.80 -14.89
CA ILE A 168 -32.87 10.12 -14.47
C ILE A 168 -33.31 10.92 -15.70
N TYR A 169 -34.52 11.48 -15.66
CA TYR A 169 -35.08 12.23 -16.78
C TYR A 169 -36.01 13.35 -16.32
N GLY A 170 -36.18 14.38 -17.16
CA GLY A 170 -36.94 15.59 -16.84
C GLY A 170 -38.02 15.90 -17.85
N GLU A 171 -38.68 17.07 -17.65
CA GLU A 171 -39.74 17.63 -18.53
C GLU A 171 -39.17 18.09 -19.88
N ASP A 172 -40.03 18.13 -20.90
CA ASP A 172 -39.77 18.69 -22.26
C ASP A 172 -38.42 18.25 -22.85
N CYS A 173 -37.96 17.06 -22.52
CA CYS A 173 -36.61 16.58 -22.79
C CYS A 173 -36.57 15.62 -23.98
N LYS A 174 -36.24 16.10 -25.17
CA LYS A 174 -36.09 15.27 -26.38
C LYS A 174 -34.96 14.24 -26.28
N ALA A 175 -33.87 14.60 -25.63
CA ALA A 175 -32.76 13.70 -25.38
C ALA A 175 -33.17 12.54 -24.46
N CYS A 176 -34.08 12.79 -23.51
CA CYS A 176 -34.62 11.76 -22.61
C CYS A 176 -35.36 10.68 -23.38
N THR A 177 -36.19 11.06 -24.35
CA THR A 177 -36.95 10.10 -25.19
C THR A 177 -35.99 9.16 -25.92
N LYS A 178 -34.92 9.70 -26.49
CA LYS A 178 -33.91 8.89 -27.20
C LYS A 178 -33.21 7.91 -26.28
N LEU A 179 -32.74 8.38 -25.13
CA LEU A 179 -32.04 7.51 -24.16
C LEU A 179 -32.97 6.43 -23.61
N MET A 180 -34.26 6.77 -23.34
CA MET A 180 -35.29 5.81 -22.94
C MET A 180 -35.46 4.71 -23.98
N GLU A 181 -35.61 5.08 -25.25
CA GLU A 181 -35.77 4.12 -26.36
C GLU A 181 -34.56 3.19 -26.46
N GLU A 182 -33.32 3.73 -26.35
CA GLU A 182 -32.11 2.94 -26.37
C GLU A 182 -32.06 1.97 -25.17
N ALA A 183 -32.38 2.43 -23.97
CA ALA A 183 -32.35 1.61 -22.75
C ALA A 183 -33.42 0.51 -22.77
N VAL A 184 -34.64 0.86 -23.19
CA VAL A 184 -35.77 -0.10 -23.36
C VAL A 184 -35.45 -1.15 -24.42
N ASN A 185 -34.71 -0.83 -25.47
CA ASN A 185 -34.39 -1.76 -26.55
C ASN A 185 -33.10 -2.62 -26.24
N SER A 186 -32.38 -2.36 -25.18
CA SER A 186 -31.20 -3.17 -24.81
C SER A 186 -31.61 -4.61 -24.47
N SER A 187 -31.10 -5.55 -25.24
CA SER A 187 -31.27 -6.98 -24.97
C SER A 187 -30.51 -7.45 -23.76
N VAL A 188 -29.38 -6.79 -23.47
CA VAL A 188 -28.50 -7.11 -22.29
C VAL A 188 -29.19 -6.71 -20.99
N LEU A 189 -29.74 -5.47 -20.92
CA LEU A 189 -30.46 -5.01 -19.73
C LEU A 189 -31.75 -5.83 -19.52
N LYS A 190 -32.50 -6.12 -20.56
CA LYS A 190 -33.70 -6.97 -20.48
C LYS A 190 -33.36 -8.37 -19.93
N LYS A 191 -32.29 -8.99 -20.45
CA LYS A 191 -31.90 -10.30 -20.00
C LYS A 191 -31.46 -10.27 -18.54
N ALA A 192 -30.63 -9.32 -18.14
CA ALA A 192 -30.19 -9.20 -16.77
C ALA A 192 -31.34 -8.95 -15.79
N ALA A 193 -32.34 -8.18 -16.20
CA ALA A 193 -33.56 -7.96 -15.42
C ALA A 193 -34.45 -9.21 -15.34
N SER A 194 -34.62 -9.94 -16.45
CA SER A 194 -35.41 -11.21 -16.47
C SER A 194 -34.72 -12.33 -15.67
N ASP A 195 -33.38 -12.32 -15.57
CA ASP A 195 -32.59 -13.26 -14.77
C ASP A 195 -32.57 -12.88 -13.28
N ASP A 196 -33.33 -11.87 -12.86
CA ASP A 196 -33.39 -11.32 -11.49
C ASP A 196 -32.06 -10.78 -10.94
N LYS A 197 -31.12 -10.44 -11.82
CA LYS A 197 -29.79 -9.92 -11.50
C LYS A 197 -29.73 -8.40 -11.46
N LEU A 198 -30.67 -7.72 -12.14
CA LEU A 198 -30.67 -6.29 -12.34
C LEU A 198 -32.05 -5.71 -12.07
N ARG A 199 -32.10 -4.61 -11.31
CA ARG A 199 -33.29 -3.80 -11.17
C ARG A 199 -33.23 -2.59 -12.12
N LEU A 200 -34.30 -2.32 -12.83
CA LEU A 200 -34.42 -1.16 -13.70
C LEU A 200 -35.33 -0.13 -13.01
N ILE A 201 -34.77 1.03 -12.67
CA ILE A 201 -35.45 2.12 -11.96
C ILE A 201 -35.45 3.35 -12.87
N SER A 202 -36.57 4.03 -12.97
CA SER A 202 -36.64 5.34 -13.60
C SER A 202 -37.01 6.40 -12.56
N LEU A 203 -36.34 7.54 -12.59
CA LEU A 203 -36.54 8.66 -11.68
C LEU A 203 -36.87 9.93 -12.49
N TYR A 204 -38.12 10.36 -12.43
CA TYR A 204 -38.57 11.60 -13.01
C TYR A 204 -38.35 12.78 -12.08
N ILE A 205 -37.71 13.84 -12.57
CA ILE A 205 -37.40 15.05 -11.80
C ILE A 205 -38.18 16.29 -12.21
N GLY A 206 -39.21 16.12 -13.05
CA GLY A 206 -40.17 17.18 -13.44
C GLY A 206 -41.32 17.30 -12.45
N GLU A 207 -42.18 18.30 -12.72
CA GLU A 207 -43.39 18.58 -11.93
C GLU A 207 -44.67 18.14 -12.65
N ASN A 208 -44.59 17.85 -13.94
CA ASN A 208 -45.76 17.49 -14.79
C ASN A 208 -46.11 16.00 -14.66
N ASN A 209 -47.15 15.69 -13.89
CA ASN A 209 -47.63 14.33 -13.67
C ASN A 209 -48.17 13.64 -14.95
N ASP A 210 -48.74 14.39 -15.89
CA ASP A 210 -49.24 13.81 -17.16
C ASP A 210 -48.04 13.35 -18.02
N GLU A 211 -46.95 14.10 -18.03
CA GLU A 211 -45.72 13.71 -18.71
C GLU A 211 -45.04 12.54 -18.03
N PHE A 212 -45.03 12.52 -16.69
CA PHE A 212 -44.53 11.35 -15.92
C PHE A 212 -45.32 10.09 -16.31
N ALA A 213 -46.65 10.15 -16.33
CA ALA A 213 -47.50 9.02 -16.72
C ALA A 213 -47.25 8.57 -18.17
N ALA A 214 -47.12 9.51 -19.11
CA ALA A 214 -46.84 9.20 -20.52
C ALA A 214 -45.45 8.51 -20.69
N LYS A 215 -44.43 9.00 -20.02
CA LYS A 215 -43.07 8.42 -20.06
C LYS A 215 -42.97 7.08 -19.33
N SER A 216 -43.69 6.92 -18.22
CA SER A 216 -43.79 5.64 -17.51
C SER A 216 -44.44 4.54 -18.37
N ALA A 217 -45.37 4.89 -19.25
CA ALA A 217 -45.94 3.95 -20.18
C ALA A 217 -44.92 3.40 -21.20
N VAL A 218 -43.91 4.19 -21.57
CA VAL A 218 -42.78 3.73 -22.41
C VAL A 218 -41.86 2.82 -21.61
N LEU A 219 -41.66 3.12 -20.35
CA LEU A 219 -40.81 2.39 -19.40
C LEU A 219 -41.59 1.34 -18.60
N LYS A 220 -42.57 0.66 -19.21
CA LYS A 220 -43.51 -0.26 -18.53
C LYS A 220 -42.86 -1.41 -17.76
N ASP A 221 -41.64 -1.81 -18.16
CA ASP A 221 -40.87 -2.90 -17.53
C ASP A 221 -39.88 -2.35 -16.48
N TRP A 222 -39.93 -1.04 -16.20
CA TRP A 222 -39.14 -0.35 -15.21
C TRP A 222 -39.96 -0.01 -13.98
N ALA A 223 -39.31 0.05 -12.80
CA ALA A 223 -39.90 0.61 -11.60
C ALA A 223 -39.84 2.15 -11.70
N ASN A 224 -41.02 2.78 -11.89
CA ASN A 224 -41.12 4.20 -12.23
C ASN A 224 -41.42 5.03 -10.98
N TYR A 225 -40.60 6.02 -10.71
CA TYR A 225 -40.67 6.92 -9.55
C TYR A 225 -40.53 8.39 -9.95
N ILE A 226 -41.04 9.28 -9.10
CA ILE A 226 -40.88 10.73 -9.18
C ILE A 226 -40.11 11.26 -7.93
N ASP A 227 -39.22 12.22 -8.16
CA ASP A 227 -38.63 13.03 -7.07
C ASP A 227 -39.64 14.10 -6.63
N SER A 228 -40.63 13.68 -5.84
CA SER A 228 -41.73 14.54 -5.38
C SER A 228 -41.30 15.71 -4.51
N ARG A 229 -40.10 15.62 -3.93
CA ARG A 229 -39.49 16.67 -3.08
C ARG A 229 -38.48 17.54 -3.82
N GLN A 230 -38.26 17.28 -5.11
CA GLN A 230 -37.30 18.01 -5.97
C GLN A 230 -35.86 18.07 -5.41
N LEU A 231 -35.41 17.02 -4.68
CA LEU A 231 -34.10 16.98 -4.04
C LEU A 231 -32.96 16.92 -5.04
N VAL A 232 -33.20 16.34 -6.22
CA VAL A 232 -32.22 16.35 -7.32
C VAL A 232 -31.92 17.77 -7.78
N ARG A 233 -32.95 18.65 -7.84
CA ARG A 233 -32.78 20.04 -8.27
C ARG A 233 -32.26 20.97 -7.18
N TYR A 234 -32.80 20.88 -5.97
CA TYR A 234 -32.56 21.88 -4.93
C TYR A 234 -31.44 21.49 -3.96
N GLU A 235 -31.19 20.19 -3.78
CA GLU A 235 -30.14 19.69 -2.88
C GLU A 235 -29.01 18.93 -3.60
N ASN A 236 -29.05 18.91 -4.96
CA ASN A 236 -28.05 18.23 -5.79
C ASN A 236 -27.86 16.75 -5.43
N ALA A 237 -28.95 16.07 -5.05
CA ALA A 237 -28.90 14.65 -4.73
C ALA A 237 -28.34 13.80 -5.90
N PHE A 238 -28.58 14.25 -7.14
CA PHE A 238 -27.92 13.82 -8.36
C PHE A 238 -27.54 15.02 -9.20
N ASP A 239 -26.59 14.87 -10.12
CA ASP A 239 -26.17 15.99 -10.98
C ASP A 239 -27.25 16.33 -12.01
N SER A 240 -28.10 17.31 -11.70
CA SER A 240 -29.19 17.75 -12.56
C SER A 240 -28.73 18.33 -13.90
N ARG A 241 -27.46 18.72 -14.05
CA ARG A 241 -26.87 19.17 -15.33
C ARG A 241 -26.76 18.02 -16.35
N LEU A 242 -26.67 16.78 -15.85
CA LEU A 242 -26.52 15.55 -16.66
C LEU A 242 -27.82 14.89 -17.04
N VAL A 243 -28.96 15.61 -17.05
CA VAL A 243 -30.26 15.04 -17.41
C VAL A 243 -30.48 15.14 -18.91
N PRO A 244 -30.83 14.02 -19.61
CA PRO A 244 -30.99 12.67 -19.06
C PRO A 244 -29.68 11.98 -18.72
N SER A 245 -29.73 11.02 -17.80
CA SER A 245 -28.53 10.24 -17.45
C SER A 245 -28.85 8.85 -16.90
N LEU A 246 -27.89 7.94 -17.07
CA LEU A 246 -27.91 6.60 -16.50
C LEU A 246 -26.87 6.48 -15.43
N TYR A 247 -27.24 5.85 -14.32
CA TYR A 247 -26.34 5.42 -13.26
C TYR A 247 -26.39 3.89 -13.15
N LEU A 248 -25.28 3.27 -12.89
CA LEU A 248 -25.23 1.86 -12.51
C LEU A 248 -24.81 1.76 -11.05
N ILE A 249 -25.64 1.12 -10.23
CA ILE A 249 -25.44 0.94 -8.81
C ILE A 249 -25.24 -0.55 -8.52
N SER A 250 -24.27 -0.90 -7.69
CA SER A 250 -24.03 -2.28 -7.27
C SER A 250 -25.08 -2.76 -6.26
N ASP A 251 -25.08 -4.06 -5.98
CA ASP A 251 -25.85 -4.70 -4.90
C ASP A 251 -25.50 -4.18 -3.49
N LYS A 252 -24.31 -3.59 -3.35
CA LYS A 252 -23.85 -2.92 -2.13
C LYS A 252 -24.13 -1.41 -2.13
N LYS A 253 -25.00 -0.94 -3.01
CA LYS A 253 -25.39 0.47 -3.19
C LYS A 253 -24.26 1.41 -3.64
N MET A 254 -23.17 0.87 -4.17
CA MET A 254 -22.04 1.67 -4.67
C MET A 254 -22.27 2.08 -6.12
N VAL A 255 -21.92 3.31 -6.45
CA VAL A 255 -21.98 3.83 -7.83
C VAL A 255 -20.87 3.20 -8.66
N LYS A 256 -21.23 2.44 -9.69
CA LYS A 256 -20.28 1.86 -10.66
C LYS A 256 -20.12 2.73 -11.91
N VAL A 257 -21.18 3.40 -12.33
CA VAL A 257 -21.19 4.36 -13.45
C VAL A 257 -22.03 5.57 -13.05
N LYS A 258 -21.48 6.76 -13.25
CA LYS A 258 -22.12 8.05 -12.91
C LYS A 258 -22.53 8.81 -14.16
N GLY A 259 -23.82 9.08 -14.32
CA GLY A 259 -24.35 10.11 -15.19
C GLY A 259 -24.02 9.97 -16.68
N THR A 260 -23.96 8.73 -17.22
CA THR A 260 -23.67 8.50 -18.64
C THR A 260 -24.91 8.61 -19.52
N LEU A 261 -24.70 9.01 -20.79
CA LEU A 261 -25.70 8.91 -21.87
C LEU A 261 -25.60 7.60 -22.68
N SER A 262 -24.67 6.72 -22.33
CA SER A 262 -24.35 5.52 -23.10
C SER A 262 -24.89 4.25 -22.44
N VAL A 263 -25.92 3.66 -23.02
CA VAL A 263 -26.40 2.33 -22.61
C VAL A 263 -25.31 1.28 -22.73
N LYS A 264 -24.42 1.38 -23.72
CA LYS A 264 -23.29 0.44 -23.91
C LYS A 264 -22.28 0.51 -22.79
N GLU A 265 -22.07 1.69 -22.22
CA GLU A 265 -21.17 1.84 -21.06
C GLU A 265 -21.75 1.10 -19.84
N ILE A 266 -23.05 1.24 -19.59
CA ILE A 266 -23.76 0.48 -18.56
C ILE A 266 -23.64 -1.03 -18.82
N GLU A 267 -23.91 -1.49 -20.06
CA GLU A 267 -23.82 -2.91 -20.42
C GLU A 267 -22.41 -3.49 -20.15
N LYS A 268 -21.37 -2.73 -20.50
CA LYS A 268 -19.99 -3.13 -20.27
C LYS A 268 -19.63 -3.21 -18.77
N ALA A 269 -20.21 -2.34 -17.96
CA ALA A 269 -19.93 -2.24 -16.55
C ALA A 269 -20.73 -3.22 -15.67
N LEU A 270 -21.74 -3.93 -16.22
CA LEU A 270 -22.59 -4.83 -15.43
C LEU A 270 -21.79 -5.90 -14.66
N ASP A 271 -20.86 -6.55 -15.33
CA ASP A 271 -20.06 -7.65 -14.76
C ASP A 271 -18.76 -7.17 -14.08
N ALA A 272 -18.44 -5.87 -14.13
CA ALA A 272 -17.27 -5.33 -13.48
C ALA A 272 -17.48 -5.30 -11.96
N PRO A 273 -16.45 -5.56 -11.12
CA PRO A 273 -16.56 -5.43 -9.67
C PRO A 273 -16.86 -3.99 -9.25
N ALA A 274 -17.51 -3.81 -8.10
CA ALA A 274 -17.66 -2.48 -7.51
C ALA A 274 -16.30 -1.99 -7.01
N ILE A 275 -15.99 -0.73 -7.25
CA ILE A 275 -14.78 -0.06 -6.76
C ILE A 275 -15.23 0.96 -5.70
N TYR A 276 -14.46 1.06 -4.63
CA TYR A 276 -14.69 2.01 -3.55
C TYR A 276 -13.63 3.09 -3.57
N SER A 277 -14.03 4.31 -3.26
CA SER A 277 -13.12 5.44 -3.09
C SER A 277 -13.59 6.36 -1.96
N THR A 278 -12.69 7.12 -1.37
CA THR A 278 -12.98 8.16 -0.37
C THR A 278 -11.92 9.24 -0.38
N ARG A 279 -12.32 10.45 0.02
CA ARG A 279 -11.42 11.60 0.20
C ARG A 279 -11.53 12.09 1.63
N ILE A 280 -10.40 12.31 2.26
CA ILE A 280 -10.27 12.68 3.67
C ILE A 280 -9.44 13.95 3.76
N VAL A 281 -10.02 15.00 4.29
CA VAL A 281 -9.28 16.24 4.59
C VAL A 281 -8.56 16.04 5.93
N LEU A 282 -7.24 16.07 5.89
CA LEU A 282 -6.38 15.99 7.06
C LEU A 282 -6.31 17.36 7.76
N ASN A 283 -6.10 17.35 9.08
CA ASN A 283 -5.84 18.56 9.83
C ASN A 283 -4.49 19.18 9.43
N GLU A 284 -4.28 20.46 9.76
CA GLU A 284 -2.98 21.09 9.57
C GLU A 284 -1.89 20.37 10.40
N GLY A 285 -0.87 19.85 9.71
CA GLY A 285 0.23 19.10 10.34
C GLY A 285 -0.08 17.64 10.66
N GLU A 286 -1.29 17.13 10.37
CA GLU A 286 -1.63 15.71 10.55
C GLU A 286 -0.76 14.83 9.64
N GLN A 287 -0.12 13.82 10.23
CA GLN A 287 0.83 12.94 9.56
C GLN A 287 0.24 11.54 9.40
N VAL A 288 0.61 10.81 8.34
CA VAL A 288 0.03 9.50 7.95
C VAL A 288 1.10 8.43 7.90
N TRP A 289 0.80 7.26 8.49
CA TRP A 289 1.62 6.03 8.45
C TRP A 289 0.77 4.84 8.02
N GLY A 290 1.43 3.74 7.63
CA GLY A 290 0.79 2.44 7.42
C GLY A 290 0.87 1.93 5.99
N GLY A 291 0.15 0.86 5.70
CA GLY A 291 0.11 0.25 4.38
C GLY A 291 1.28 -0.68 4.09
N ARG A 292 2.03 -0.44 3.04
CA ARG A 292 3.13 -1.28 2.59
C ARG A 292 4.40 -1.02 3.43
N ILE A 293 4.95 -2.07 4.01
CA ILE A 293 6.12 -1.96 4.90
C ILE A 293 7.36 -1.42 4.17
N ALA A 294 7.57 -1.82 2.92
CA ALA A 294 8.67 -1.31 2.08
C ALA A 294 8.62 0.21 1.82
N ASP A 295 7.49 0.87 2.09
CA ASP A 295 7.34 2.32 2.03
C ASP A 295 7.73 3.02 3.34
N GLY A 296 8.19 2.30 4.35
CA GLY A 296 8.56 2.84 5.67
C GLY A 296 9.51 4.05 5.60
N LYS A 297 10.46 4.05 4.65
CA LYS A 297 11.37 5.20 4.43
C LYS A 297 10.63 6.51 4.09
N PHE A 298 9.41 6.44 3.54
CA PHE A 298 8.58 7.59 3.19
C PHE A 298 7.64 8.00 4.32
N MET A 299 7.47 7.14 5.36
CA MET A 299 6.59 7.43 6.50
C MET A 299 7.26 8.38 7.50
N PRO A 300 6.51 9.35 8.09
CA PRO A 300 5.14 9.70 7.69
C PRO A 300 5.09 10.20 6.26
N TYR A 301 4.03 9.84 5.56
CA TYR A 301 3.83 10.21 4.17
C TYR A 301 3.65 11.70 4.01
N GLN A 302 4.27 12.27 2.98
CA GLN A 302 4.27 13.70 2.70
C GLN A 302 3.38 14.02 1.49
N ASP A 303 3.07 15.30 1.34
CA ASP A 303 2.44 15.84 0.12
C ASP A 303 3.13 15.34 -1.15
N GLY A 304 2.35 14.94 -2.15
CA GLY A 304 2.82 14.34 -3.40
C GLY A 304 3.13 12.84 -3.31
N PHE A 305 3.00 12.19 -2.14
CA PHE A 305 3.21 10.74 -2.04
C PHE A 305 2.05 9.97 -2.65
N LYS A 306 2.39 8.91 -3.40
CA LYS A 306 1.45 7.98 -4.00
C LYS A 306 1.97 6.56 -3.95
N THR A 307 1.08 5.61 -3.69
CA THR A 307 1.37 4.18 -3.74
C THR A 307 0.15 3.37 -4.16
N THR A 308 0.40 2.18 -4.67
CA THR A 308 -0.64 1.21 -5.04
C THR A 308 -0.39 -0.11 -4.35
N PHE A 309 -1.44 -0.69 -3.75
CA PHE A 309 -1.38 -2.02 -3.14
C PHE A 309 -1.77 -3.13 -4.11
N SER A 310 -2.37 -2.79 -5.25
CA SER A 310 -3.00 -3.75 -6.17
C SER A 310 -2.07 -4.31 -7.25
N GLN A 311 -0.99 -3.62 -7.62
CA GLN A 311 -0.25 -3.97 -8.84
C GLN A 311 1.23 -4.29 -8.67
N ASN A 312 1.93 -3.70 -7.69
CA ASN A 312 3.38 -3.84 -7.53
C ASN A 312 3.79 -4.14 -6.09
N SER A 313 2.91 -4.78 -5.36
CA SER A 313 3.10 -4.98 -3.94
C SER A 313 3.79 -6.31 -3.70
N GLY A 314 5.09 -6.25 -3.49
CA GLY A 314 5.85 -7.31 -2.86
C GLY A 314 5.96 -7.10 -1.36
N ASN A 315 6.35 -8.15 -0.64
CA ASN A 315 6.59 -8.16 0.80
C ASN A 315 5.32 -7.98 1.67
N GLN A 316 5.45 -7.38 2.83
CA GLN A 316 4.39 -7.31 3.83
C GLN A 316 3.50 -6.08 3.60
N ILE A 317 2.19 -6.28 3.69
CA ILE A 317 1.19 -5.22 3.56
C ILE A 317 0.10 -5.39 4.60
N MET A 318 -0.26 -4.29 5.25
CA MET A 318 -1.47 -4.17 6.05
C MET A 318 -2.30 -3.04 5.44
N PRO A 319 -3.55 -3.27 5.02
CA PRO A 319 -4.38 -2.24 4.38
C PRO A 319 -4.95 -1.24 5.40
N LEU A 320 -4.12 -0.79 6.31
CA LEU A 320 -4.41 0.16 7.38
C LEU A 320 -3.55 1.41 7.23
N LEU A 321 -4.18 2.58 7.21
CA LEU A 321 -3.49 3.86 7.43
C LEU A 321 -3.94 4.42 8.78
N ILE A 322 -3.00 5.00 9.51
CA ILE A 322 -3.21 5.64 10.82
C ILE A 322 -2.53 7.00 10.85
N THR A 323 -3.07 7.94 11.64
CA THR A 323 -2.55 9.30 11.65
C THR A 323 -2.14 9.76 13.05
N SER A 324 -1.31 10.83 13.10
CA SER A 324 -0.91 11.51 14.34
C SER A 324 -2.09 12.04 15.16
N ASP A 325 -3.25 12.26 14.53
CA ASP A 325 -4.43 12.86 15.14
C ASP A 325 -5.52 11.83 15.49
N GLY A 326 -5.17 10.53 15.48
CA GLY A 326 -6.07 9.47 15.91
C GLY A 326 -7.06 9.01 14.83
N ARG A 327 -6.79 9.26 13.56
CA ARG A 327 -7.61 8.80 12.43
C ARG A 327 -7.12 7.45 11.92
N TYR A 328 -8.05 6.64 11.38
CA TYR A 328 -7.73 5.41 10.67
C TYR A 328 -8.44 5.33 9.31
N VAL A 329 -7.86 4.55 8.41
CA VAL A 329 -8.46 4.10 7.15
C VAL A 329 -8.17 2.62 6.99
N TRP A 330 -9.20 1.83 6.71
CA TRP A 330 -9.10 0.39 6.55
C TRP A 330 -9.90 -0.10 5.34
N SER A 331 -9.43 -1.15 4.68
CA SER A 331 -10.22 -1.94 3.74
C SER A 331 -9.80 -3.40 3.81
N ASP A 332 -10.74 -4.32 3.63
CA ASP A 332 -10.44 -5.76 3.57
C ASP A 332 -9.71 -6.18 2.29
N ALA A 333 -9.68 -5.32 1.29
CA ALA A 333 -9.01 -5.56 0.01
C ALA A 333 -7.98 -4.45 -0.30
N PRO A 334 -7.06 -4.68 -1.24
CA PRO A 334 -6.11 -3.67 -1.68
C PRO A 334 -6.79 -2.41 -2.21
N TYR A 335 -6.12 -1.28 -2.00
CA TYR A 335 -6.49 0.03 -2.52
C TYR A 335 -5.24 0.82 -2.91
N ASP A 336 -5.46 1.88 -3.64
CA ASP A 336 -4.43 2.88 -3.95
C ASP A 336 -4.67 4.11 -3.09
N PHE A 337 -3.64 4.85 -2.75
CA PHE A 337 -3.81 6.13 -2.10
C PHE A 337 -2.73 7.14 -2.51
N HIS A 338 -3.11 8.41 -2.41
CA HIS A 338 -2.19 9.52 -2.57
C HIS A 338 -2.55 10.66 -1.62
N ILE A 339 -1.57 11.51 -1.35
CA ILE A 339 -1.74 12.73 -0.56
C ILE A 339 -1.45 13.93 -1.47
N ASP A 340 -2.40 14.84 -1.57
CA ASP A 340 -2.30 16.08 -2.31
C ASP A 340 -2.68 17.24 -1.39
N GLY A 341 -1.67 18.03 -1.03
CA GLY A 341 -1.78 19.04 0.03
C GLY A 341 -2.16 18.40 1.36
N ASN A 342 -3.35 18.71 1.86
CA ASN A 342 -3.93 18.12 3.06
C ASN A 342 -5.06 17.12 2.76
N VAL A 343 -5.17 16.62 1.53
CA VAL A 343 -6.21 15.66 1.15
C VAL A 343 -5.58 14.28 0.94
N LEU A 344 -5.99 13.31 1.76
CA LEU A 344 -5.73 11.91 1.56
C LEU A 344 -6.85 11.31 0.70
N THR A 345 -6.54 10.91 -0.52
CA THR A 345 -7.46 10.19 -1.40
C THR A 345 -7.13 8.70 -1.36
N VAL A 346 -8.14 7.88 -1.13
CA VAL A 346 -8.08 6.41 -1.18
C VAL A 346 -9.01 5.97 -2.29
N GLU A 347 -8.50 5.18 -3.23
CA GLU A 347 -9.21 4.82 -4.47
C GLU A 347 -8.91 3.38 -4.91
N ASN A 348 -9.63 2.90 -5.93
CA ASN A 348 -9.47 1.57 -6.50
C ASN A 348 -9.62 0.41 -5.50
N ALA A 349 -10.27 0.64 -4.35
CA ALA A 349 -10.48 -0.41 -3.37
C ALA A 349 -11.55 -1.42 -3.87
N LEU A 350 -11.25 -2.72 -3.74
CA LEU A 350 -12.15 -3.80 -4.13
C LEU A 350 -13.12 -4.20 -2.99
N ALA A 351 -12.96 -3.61 -1.79
CA ALA A 351 -13.86 -3.76 -0.65
C ALA A 351 -14.15 -2.39 -0.03
N LYS A 352 -15.19 -2.34 0.82
CA LYS A 352 -15.59 -1.11 1.52
C LYS A 352 -14.39 -0.49 2.26
N ILE A 353 -14.29 0.84 2.15
CA ILE A 353 -13.34 1.62 2.92
C ILE A 353 -14.02 2.05 4.22
N GLU A 354 -13.38 1.73 5.35
CA GLU A 354 -13.78 2.17 6.67
C GLU A 354 -12.83 3.26 7.16
N THR A 355 -13.38 4.35 7.68
CA THR A 355 -12.58 5.46 8.20
C THR A 355 -13.25 6.09 9.40
N GLY A 356 -12.45 6.63 10.31
CA GLY A 356 -12.95 7.31 11.50
C GLY A 356 -11.84 7.98 12.29
N ILE A 357 -12.23 8.73 13.32
CA ILE A 357 -11.34 9.33 14.32
C ILE A 357 -11.63 8.65 15.64
N VAL A 358 -10.62 8.01 16.25
CA VAL A 358 -10.78 7.16 17.45
C VAL A 358 -9.96 7.63 18.64
N GLY A 359 -9.31 8.77 18.50
CA GLY A 359 -8.50 9.39 19.54
C GLY A 359 -7.88 10.68 19.05
N LYS A 360 -6.70 11.03 19.60
CA LYS A 360 -5.97 12.27 19.27
C LYS A 360 -4.50 12.03 18.94
N THR A 361 -4.06 10.78 18.96
CA THR A 361 -2.65 10.42 18.81
C THR A 361 -2.47 9.24 17.87
N LEU A 362 -1.27 9.06 17.36
CA LEU A 362 -0.89 7.88 16.59
C LEU A 362 -1.12 6.58 17.37
N ALA A 363 -0.83 6.60 18.66
CA ALA A 363 -1.04 5.44 19.54
C ALA A 363 -2.53 5.07 19.70
N ASP A 364 -3.42 6.06 19.73
CA ASP A 364 -4.87 5.80 19.80
C ASP A 364 -5.36 5.12 18.52
N ALA A 365 -4.96 5.64 17.34
CA ALA A 365 -5.31 5.05 16.06
C ALA A 365 -4.76 3.62 15.92
N TYR A 366 -3.51 3.40 16.33
CA TYR A 366 -2.88 2.09 16.33
C TYR A 366 -3.64 1.08 17.20
N ARG A 367 -3.92 1.43 18.48
CA ARG A 367 -4.60 0.52 19.41
C ARG A 367 -6.04 0.21 19.00
N PHE A 368 -6.68 1.15 18.32
CA PHE A 368 -7.98 0.87 17.68
C PHE A 368 -7.80 -0.15 16.52
N GLY A 369 -6.86 0.11 15.62
CA GLY A 369 -6.60 -0.76 14.46
C GLY A 369 -6.19 -2.17 14.88
N GLU A 370 -5.33 -2.29 15.89
CA GLU A 370 -4.93 -3.57 16.48
C GLU A 370 -6.14 -4.35 16.97
N ARG A 371 -6.97 -3.75 17.82
CA ARG A 371 -8.13 -4.42 18.41
C ARG A 371 -9.16 -4.84 17.36
N GLU A 372 -9.44 -4.01 16.34
CA GLU A 372 -10.52 -4.24 15.39
C GLU A 372 -10.10 -5.06 14.17
N PHE A 373 -8.86 -4.92 13.69
CA PHE A 373 -8.44 -5.45 12.39
C PHE A 373 -7.36 -6.54 12.46
N PHE A 374 -6.50 -6.50 13.48
CA PHE A 374 -5.41 -7.48 13.62
C PHE A 374 -5.09 -7.78 15.10
N PRO A 375 -6.10 -8.24 15.88
CA PRO A 375 -5.88 -8.52 17.29
C PRO A 375 -4.78 -9.56 17.48
N ALA A 376 -3.99 -9.37 18.54
CA ALA A 376 -2.97 -10.32 18.94
C ALA A 376 -3.60 -11.72 19.16
N ASP A 377 -3.07 -12.74 18.51
CA ASP A 377 -3.58 -14.11 18.56
C ASP A 377 -3.20 -14.87 19.86
N GLY A 378 -2.41 -14.27 20.72
CA GLY A 378 -1.92 -14.82 21.98
C GLY A 378 -0.79 -15.85 21.82
N LYS A 379 -0.35 -16.14 20.61
CA LYS A 379 0.73 -17.07 20.31
C LYS A 379 2.07 -16.36 20.20
N LEU A 380 3.13 -17.14 20.32
CA LEU A 380 4.51 -16.67 20.15
C LEU A 380 5.26 -17.62 19.21
N PRO A 381 6.08 -17.08 18.29
CA PRO A 381 7.10 -17.89 17.64
C PRO A 381 8.07 -18.50 18.65
N PRO A 382 8.79 -19.58 18.30
CA PRO A 382 9.84 -20.15 19.15
C PRO A 382 10.84 -19.10 19.65
N SER A 383 11.23 -19.22 20.92
CA SER A 383 12.04 -18.20 21.59
C SER A 383 13.43 -18.02 20.96
N GLU A 384 13.93 -19.02 20.26
CA GLU A 384 15.21 -19.02 19.56
C GLU A 384 15.30 -17.91 18.50
N PHE A 385 14.15 -17.51 17.89
CA PHE A 385 14.12 -16.38 16.96
C PHE A 385 14.55 -15.05 17.60
N PHE A 386 14.33 -14.91 18.92
CA PHE A 386 14.59 -13.68 19.66
C PHE A 386 15.86 -13.78 20.52
N GLU A 387 16.13 -14.96 21.05
CA GLU A 387 17.22 -15.19 22.02
C GLU A 387 18.58 -15.19 21.36
N CYS A 388 18.67 -15.70 20.14
CA CYS A 388 19.91 -15.86 19.39
C CYS A 388 19.83 -15.17 18.03
N PRO A 389 20.96 -14.80 17.42
CA PRO A 389 20.99 -14.43 16.02
C PRO A 389 20.55 -15.60 15.13
N GLN A 390 19.96 -15.29 14.01
CA GLN A 390 19.72 -16.22 12.93
C GLN A 390 20.90 -16.16 11.95
N TYR A 391 21.10 -17.25 11.22
CA TYR A 391 22.21 -17.40 10.27
C TYR A 391 21.67 -17.98 8.98
N ASN A 392 21.49 -17.12 7.98
CA ASN A 392 21.04 -17.53 6.65
C ASN A 392 22.26 -17.79 5.75
N THR A 393 22.27 -18.86 4.98
CA THR A 393 23.41 -19.21 4.14
C THR A 393 23.44 -18.48 2.80
N TRP A 394 22.46 -17.63 2.48
CA TRP A 394 22.30 -17.00 1.17
C TRP A 394 23.54 -16.24 0.68
N ILE A 395 24.03 -15.26 1.44
CA ILE A 395 25.17 -14.44 1.00
C ILE A 395 26.48 -15.23 1.04
N GLU A 396 26.64 -16.14 2.01
CA GLU A 396 27.89 -16.87 2.15
C GLU A 396 28.05 -17.97 1.11
N LEU A 397 26.99 -18.72 0.78
CA LEU A 397 27.03 -19.86 -0.11
C LEU A 397 26.34 -19.64 -1.46
N GLN A 398 25.45 -18.65 -1.54
CA GLN A 398 24.67 -18.30 -2.74
C GLN A 398 24.00 -19.56 -3.34
N TYR A 399 24.15 -19.82 -4.64
CA TYR A 399 23.61 -21.00 -5.32
C TYR A 399 24.43 -22.28 -5.09
N ASN A 400 25.50 -22.24 -4.28
CA ASN A 400 26.34 -23.42 -4.01
C ASN A 400 26.07 -24.01 -2.60
N GLN A 401 24.81 -24.13 -2.25
CA GLN A 401 24.41 -24.76 -1.00
C GLN A 401 24.87 -26.21 -0.94
N ASN A 402 25.69 -26.59 0.04
CA ASN A 402 26.21 -27.95 0.19
C ASN A 402 26.51 -28.28 1.65
N GLN A 403 26.46 -29.58 2.00
CA GLN A 403 26.61 -30.06 3.36
C GLN A 403 27.93 -29.66 4.02
N LYS A 404 29.04 -29.72 3.29
CA LYS A 404 30.37 -29.41 3.84
C LYS A 404 30.46 -27.96 4.28
N ASP A 405 30.03 -27.03 3.42
CA ASP A 405 30.21 -25.61 3.65
C ASP A 405 29.17 -25.10 4.66
N VAL A 406 27.95 -25.66 4.72
CA VAL A 406 26.96 -25.41 5.78
C VAL A 406 27.54 -25.76 7.15
N LEU A 407 28.13 -26.95 7.29
CA LEU A 407 28.76 -27.38 8.55
C LEU A 407 29.98 -26.51 8.90
N GLU A 408 30.79 -26.11 7.93
CA GLU A 408 31.93 -25.22 8.17
C GLU A 408 31.45 -23.81 8.56
N TYR A 409 30.39 -23.30 7.99
CA TYR A 409 29.75 -22.04 8.41
C TYR A 409 29.29 -22.14 9.88
N ALA A 410 28.58 -23.21 10.25
CA ALA A 410 28.13 -23.46 11.62
C ALA A 410 29.30 -23.53 12.62
N ARG A 411 30.34 -24.25 12.28
CA ARG A 411 31.56 -24.33 13.11
C ARG A 411 32.27 -22.97 13.20
N GLY A 412 32.27 -22.21 12.10
CA GLY A 412 32.81 -20.86 12.05
C GLY A 412 32.11 -19.91 13.01
N ILE A 413 30.76 -19.95 13.09
CA ILE A 413 29.98 -19.20 14.07
C ILE A 413 30.51 -19.44 15.49
N ILE A 414 30.53 -20.71 15.90
CA ILE A 414 30.97 -21.09 17.26
C ILE A 414 32.41 -20.70 17.52
N ARG A 415 33.34 -21.01 16.59
CA ARG A 415 34.79 -20.72 16.76
C ARG A 415 35.09 -19.23 16.92
N ASN A 416 34.25 -18.37 16.32
CA ASN A 416 34.44 -16.92 16.41
C ASN A 416 33.61 -16.26 17.52
N GLY A 417 33.01 -17.05 18.42
CA GLY A 417 32.37 -16.56 19.64
C GLY A 417 30.95 -16.04 19.45
N LEU A 418 30.33 -16.33 18.34
CA LEU A 418 28.88 -16.09 18.13
C LEU A 418 28.10 -17.26 18.73
N PRO A 419 26.90 -17.02 19.32
CA PRO A 419 26.07 -18.09 19.88
C PRO A 419 25.43 -18.93 18.79
N ALA A 420 25.15 -20.20 19.04
CA ALA A 420 24.30 -20.99 18.23
C ALA A 420 22.87 -20.40 18.24
N GLY A 421 22.12 -20.61 17.15
CA GLY A 421 20.76 -20.11 16.99
C GLY A 421 20.02 -20.89 15.90
N ILE A 422 19.46 -20.21 14.91
CA ILE A 422 18.79 -20.85 13.78
C ILE A 422 19.69 -20.76 12.55
N ILE A 423 19.99 -21.88 11.90
CA ILE A 423 20.59 -21.91 10.55
C ILE A 423 19.48 -22.10 9.53
N MET A 424 19.43 -21.22 8.54
CA MET A 424 18.56 -21.33 7.37
C MET A 424 19.40 -21.67 6.16
N ILE A 425 19.25 -22.89 5.62
CA ILE A 425 19.85 -23.24 4.35
C ILE A 425 18.95 -22.66 3.26
N ASP A 426 19.50 -21.69 2.52
CA ASP A 426 18.76 -20.90 1.55
C ASP A 426 18.61 -21.62 0.20
N ASP A 427 18.08 -20.93 -0.80
CA ASP A 427 17.74 -21.43 -2.14
C ASP A 427 18.80 -22.35 -2.75
N THR A 428 18.36 -23.33 -3.51
CA THR A 428 19.14 -24.38 -4.20
C THR A 428 19.79 -25.46 -3.29
N TRP A 429 19.34 -25.65 -2.05
CA TRP A 429 19.66 -26.85 -1.27
C TRP A 429 18.98 -28.09 -1.86
N GLN A 430 17.82 -27.90 -2.45
CA GLN A 430 16.97 -28.93 -3.07
C GLN A 430 17.49 -29.37 -4.44
N GLU A 431 16.96 -30.48 -4.91
CA GLU A 431 17.30 -31.01 -6.24
C GLU A 431 16.72 -30.10 -7.34
N ASP A 432 15.47 -29.62 -7.17
CA ASP A 432 14.84 -28.65 -8.05
C ASP A 432 13.58 -28.05 -7.36
N TYR A 433 13.01 -26.99 -7.94
CA TYR A 433 11.77 -26.37 -7.44
C TYR A 433 10.58 -27.34 -7.58
N GLY A 434 9.89 -27.57 -6.49
CA GLY A 434 8.83 -28.58 -6.37
C GLY A 434 9.36 -29.98 -6.05
N LYS A 435 10.65 -30.25 -6.22
CA LYS A 435 11.30 -31.49 -5.80
C LYS A 435 12.04 -31.25 -4.48
N TRP A 436 11.29 -31.22 -3.41
CA TRP A 436 11.78 -30.87 -2.06
C TRP A 436 12.53 -32.05 -1.41
N VAL A 437 13.66 -32.40 -2.03
CA VAL A 437 14.62 -33.39 -1.51
C VAL A 437 16.02 -32.78 -1.59
N PHE A 438 16.87 -33.09 -0.62
CA PHE A 438 18.26 -32.62 -0.65
C PHE A 438 18.97 -33.07 -1.92
N HIS A 439 19.69 -32.16 -2.54
CA HIS A 439 20.43 -32.45 -3.77
C HIS A 439 21.51 -33.51 -3.49
N PRO A 440 21.44 -34.74 -4.08
CA PRO A 440 22.25 -35.88 -3.67
C PRO A 440 23.77 -35.67 -3.90
N GLY A 441 24.15 -34.86 -4.90
CA GLY A 441 25.54 -34.53 -5.19
C GLY A 441 26.16 -33.49 -4.26
N ARG A 442 25.33 -32.72 -3.52
CA ARG A 442 25.78 -31.66 -2.61
C ARG A 442 25.53 -32.01 -1.13
N PHE A 443 24.53 -32.83 -0.86
CA PHE A 443 24.15 -33.29 0.48
C PHE A 443 24.14 -34.82 0.49
N HIS A 444 25.27 -35.42 0.84
CA HIS A 444 25.42 -36.88 0.78
C HIS A 444 24.82 -37.59 2.00
N ASP A 445 24.73 -36.93 3.13
CA ASP A 445 24.08 -37.42 4.35
C ASP A 445 23.38 -36.27 5.10
N PRO A 446 22.22 -35.80 4.63
CA PRO A 446 21.49 -34.69 5.23
C PRO A 446 21.07 -34.94 6.67
N LYS A 447 20.81 -36.21 7.05
CA LYS A 447 20.44 -36.56 8.41
C LYS A 447 21.62 -36.38 9.37
N ALA A 448 22.80 -36.88 9.02
CA ALA A 448 24.00 -36.67 9.81
C ALA A 448 24.35 -35.18 9.94
N MET A 449 24.15 -34.38 8.86
CA MET A 449 24.33 -32.92 8.91
C MET A 449 23.40 -32.28 9.93
N SER A 450 22.11 -32.58 9.85
CA SER A 450 21.10 -32.03 10.78
C SER A 450 21.41 -32.43 12.24
N ASP A 451 21.75 -33.71 12.47
CA ASP A 451 22.13 -34.18 13.83
C ASP A 451 23.38 -33.48 14.37
N GLU A 452 24.32 -33.14 13.49
CA GLU A 452 25.52 -32.39 13.91
C GLU A 452 25.17 -30.92 14.21
N LEU A 453 24.32 -30.27 13.41
CA LEU A 453 23.84 -28.93 13.68
C LEU A 453 23.08 -28.86 15.03
N HIS A 454 22.20 -29.83 15.28
CA HIS A 454 21.49 -29.93 16.57
C HIS A 454 22.46 -30.17 17.76
N ARG A 455 23.47 -31.00 17.58
CA ARG A 455 24.51 -31.20 18.63
C ARG A 455 25.33 -29.94 18.93
N MET A 456 25.50 -29.08 17.94
CA MET A 456 26.12 -27.76 18.10
C MET A 456 25.18 -26.73 18.73
N GLY A 457 23.89 -27.05 18.91
CA GLY A 457 22.87 -26.17 19.49
C GLY A 457 22.08 -25.34 18.46
N PHE A 458 22.21 -25.61 17.16
CA PHE A 458 21.45 -24.94 16.14
C PHE A 458 20.10 -25.62 15.88
N LYS A 459 19.10 -24.82 15.48
CA LYS A 459 17.89 -25.25 14.78
C LYS A 459 18.14 -25.16 13.27
N LEU A 460 17.49 -26.03 12.51
CA LEU A 460 17.65 -26.11 11.06
C LEU A 460 16.35 -25.70 10.34
N MET A 461 16.40 -24.65 9.54
CA MET A 461 15.34 -24.28 8.62
C MET A 461 15.79 -24.41 7.17
N LEU A 462 14.87 -24.71 6.26
CA LEU A 462 15.12 -24.81 4.83
C LEU A 462 14.26 -23.81 4.07
N TRP A 463 14.84 -23.21 3.04
CA TRP A 463 14.14 -22.34 2.11
C TRP A 463 13.15 -23.15 1.25
N VAL A 464 11.94 -22.66 1.06
CA VAL A 464 10.90 -23.26 0.19
C VAL A 464 10.08 -22.15 -0.47
N CYS A 465 9.46 -22.46 -1.62
CA CYS A 465 8.56 -21.57 -2.34
C CYS A 465 7.34 -22.34 -2.88
N PRO A 466 6.26 -21.65 -3.31
CA PRO A 466 5.07 -22.29 -3.84
C PRO A 466 5.18 -22.65 -5.33
N PHE A 467 6.40 -22.77 -5.87
CA PHE A 467 6.64 -23.01 -7.28
C PHE A 467 7.15 -24.41 -7.58
N VAL A 468 6.74 -24.93 -8.74
CA VAL A 468 7.23 -26.19 -9.33
C VAL A 468 7.82 -25.89 -10.69
N SER A 469 9.10 -26.24 -10.88
CA SER A 469 9.79 -26.07 -12.15
C SER A 469 9.05 -26.75 -13.30
N MET A 470 8.95 -26.08 -14.44
CA MET A 470 8.33 -26.64 -15.65
C MET A 470 9.11 -27.85 -16.19
N ASP A 471 10.37 -28.03 -15.77
CA ASP A 471 11.23 -29.16 -16.17
C ASP A 471 10.94 -30.43 -15.36
N GLN A 472 10.24 -30.32 -14.21
CA GLN A 472 9.88 -31.44 -13.34
C GLN A 472 8.60 -32.16 -13.81
N TYR A 473 8.64 -32.72 -15.02
CA TYR A 473 7.46 -33.28 -15.69
C TYR A 473 6.64 -34.29 -14.85
N GLN A 474 7.29 -35.18 -14.10
CA GLN A 474 6.57 -36.20 -13.32
C GLN A 474 5.79 -35.56 -12.16
N ILE A 475 6.41 -34.64 -11.45
CA ILE A 475 5.81 -33.87 -10.36
C ILE A 475 4.68 -32.99 -10.92
N TRP A 476 4.98 -32.31 -12.03
CA TRP A 476 4.00 -31.50 -12.73
C TRP A 476 2.78 -32.31 -13.16
N ALA A 477 2.97 -33.49 -13.75
CA ALA A 477 1.88 -34.37 -14.16
C ALA A 477 1.04 -34.88 -12.96
N GLU A 478 1.69 -35.23 -11.85
CA GLU A 478 1.01 -35.61 -10.60
C GLU A 478 0.08 -34.49 -10.13
N ILE A 479 0.63 -33.28 -9.93
CA ILE A 479 -0.12 -32.15 -9.41
C ILE A 479 -1.22 -31.71 -10.38
N ASN A 480 -0.93 -31.66 -11.68
CA ASN A 480 -1.90 -31.31 -12.71
C ASN A 480 -3.06 -32.32 -12.80
N SER A 481 -2.84 -33.60 -12.44
CA SER A 481 -3.88 -34.64 -12.49
C SER A 481 -5.08 -34.35 -11.57
N PHE A 482 -4.87 -33.56 -10.51
CA PHE A 482 -5.92 -33.14 -9.59
C PHE A 482 -6.19 -31.62 -9.65
N GLY A 483 -5.69 -30.92 -10.71
CA GLY A 483 -5.89 -29.47 -10.88
C GLY A 483 -5.20 -28.63 -9.80
N GLY A 484 -4.01 -29.05 -9.37
CA GLY A 484 -3.33 -28.48 -8.22
C GLY A 484 -2.47 -27.24 -8.51
N PHE A 485 -2.51 -26.71 -9.72
CA PHE A 485 -1.79 -25.48 -10.10
C PHE A 485 -2.73 -24.30 -10.33
N VAL A 486 -2.20 -23.11 -10.12
CA VAL A 486 -2.84 -21.87 -10.59
C VAL A 486 -2.97 -21.94 -12.10
N GLY A 487 -4.19 -21.80 -12.59
CA GLY A 487 -4.52 -21.88 -14.01
C GLY A 487 -4.73 -20.50 -14.61
N LYS A 488 -4.87 -20.47 -15.95
CA LYS A 488 -5.31 -19.30 -16.69
C LYS A 488 -6.75 -19.46 -17.14
N LYS A 489 -7.53 -18.41 -17.09
CA LYS A 489 -8.94 -18.41 -17.54
C LYS A 489 -9.00 -18.81 -19.03
N GLY A 490 -9.58 -19.98 -19.32
CA GLY A 490 -9.69 -20.54 -20.67
C GLY A 490 -8.47 -21.26 -21.25
N ALA A 491 -7.40 -21.44 -20.45
CA ALA A 491 -6.18 -22.14 -20.89
C ALA A 491 -5.51 -22.80 -19.67
N GLY A 492 -5.07 -23.99 -19.70
CA GLY A 492 -4.41 -24.80 -18.66
C GLY A 492 -3.63 -24.09 -17.53
N VAL A 493 -2.51 -24.67 -17.12
CA VAL A 493 -1.64 -24.10 -16.07
C VAL A 493 -1.04 -22.77 -16.52
N TYR A 494 -0.96 -21.80 -15.60
CA TYR A 494 -0.34 -20.50 -15.85
C TYR A 494 1.18 -20.58 -15.57
N PRO A 495 2.07 -20.35 -16.56
CA PRO A 495 3.51 -20.26 -16.32
C PRO A 495 3.84 -18.88 -15.71
N VAL A 496 4.36 -18.88 -14.49
CA VAL A 496 4.80 -17.68 -13.79
C VAL A 496 6.28 -17.45 -14.07
N GLU A 497 6.64 -16.25 -14.53
CA GLU A 497 8.02 -15.81 -14.62
C GLU A 497 8.46 -15.20 -13.29
N TRP A 498 9.54 -15.69 -12.72
CA TRP A 498 10.11 -15.22 -11.48
C TRP A 498 11.65 -15.21 -11.56
N TRP A 499 12.35 -14.88 -10.48
CA TRP A 499 13.83 -14.72 -10.54
C TRP A 499 14.61 -15.99 -10.93
N ASN A 500 14.00 -17.16 -10.85
CA ASN A 500 14.61 -18.45 -11.27
C ASN A 500 13.93 -19.04 -12.52
N GLY A 501 13.44 -18.20 -13.43
CA GLY A 501 12.86 -18.60 -14.71
C GLY A 501 11.35 -18.84 -14.66
N TYR A 502 10.85 -19.87 -15.35
CA TYR A 502 9.43 -20.17 -15.47
C TYR A 502 9.03 -21.37 -14.61
N SER A 503 8.01 -21.22 -13.82
CA SER A 503 7.47 -22.27 -12.96
C SER A 503 5.95 -22.27 -12.97
N ALA A 504 5.34 -23.38 -12.54
CA ALA A 504 3.93 -23.47 -12.22
C ALA A 504 3.76 -23.16 -10.73
N GLU A 505 2.76 -22.34 -10.38
CA GLU A 505 2.45 -22.00 -9.00
C GLU A 505 1.42 -22.96 -8.41
N LEU A 506 1.64 -23.40 -7.17
CA LEU A 506 0.74 -24.30 -6.46
C LEU A 506 -0.57 -23.59 -6.10
N ASP A 507 -1.72 -24.15 -6.44
CA ASP A 507 -3.02 -23.64 -6.00
C ASP A 507 -3.30 -24.04 -4.55
N LEU A 508 -2.98 -23.17 -3.60
CA LEU A 508 -3.18 -23.41 -2.16
C LEU A 508 -4.65 -23.37 -1.72
N SER A 509 -5.57 -22.96 -2.58
CA SER A 509 -7.01 -23.13 -2.33
C SER A 509 -7.51 -24.55 -2.61
N ASN A 510 -6.68 -25.37 -3.27
CA ASN A 510 -7.00 -26.78 -3.53
C ASN A 510 -6.49 -27.67 -2.38
N PRO A 511 -7.38 -28.35 -1.62
CA PRO A 511 -6.96 -29.19 -0.50
C PRO A 511 -6.04 -30.36 -0.88
N GLN A 512 -6.06 -30.80 -2.14
CA GLN A 512 -5.17 -31.87 -2.61
C GLN A 512 -3.75 -31.33 -2.81
N THR A 513 -3.61 -30.10 -3.27
CA THR A 513 -2.34 -29.40 -3.36
C THR A 513 -1.73 -29.19 -1.98
N VAL A 514 -2.52 -28.70 -1.02
CA VAL A 514 -2.08 -28.54 0.37
C VAL A 514 -1.58 -29.85 0.94
N LYS A 515 -2.33 -30.96 0.79
CA LYS A 515 -1.88 -32.28 1.23
C LYS A 515 -0.64 -32.79 0.53
N TRP A 516 -0.48 -32.45 -0.75
CA TRP A 516 0.72 -32.81 -1.50
C TRP A 516 1.94 -32.06 -0.95
N PHE A 517 1.81 -30.76 -0.76
CA PHE A 517 2.89 -29.90 -0.23
C PHE A 517 3.24 -30.29 1.21
N ASP A 518 2.24 -30.57 2.06
CA ASP A 518 2.43 -31.09 3.42
C ASP A 518 3.31 -32.35 3.42
N ARG A 519 3.00 -33.33 2.57
CA ARG A 519 3.80 -34.56 2.50
C ARG A 519 5.27 -34.28 2.17
N GLN A 520 5.55 -33.29 1.32
CA GLN A 520 6.92 -32.91 0.97
C GLN A 520 7.64 -32.35 2.21
N LEU A 521 7.04 -31.37 2.87
CA LEU A 521 7.66 -30.67 3.99
C LEU A 521 7.72 -31.55 5.25
N ASP A 522 6.69 -32.28 5.56
CA ASP A 522 6.65 -33.23 6.69
C ASP A 522 7.71 -34.34 6.54
N ASN A 523 7.97 -34.78 5.30
CA ASN A 523 9.04 -35.75 5.04
C ASN A 523 10.42 -35.16 5.38
N LEU A 524 10.67 -33.89 5.14
CA LEU A 524 11.94 -33.23 5.52
C LEU A 524 12.07 -33.17 7.05
N CYS A 525 11.02 -32.78 7.75
CA CYS A 525 11.01 -32.77 9.21
C CYS A 525 11.24 -34.19 9.78
N LYS A 526 10.46 -35.15 9.32
CA LYS A 526 10.47 -36.53 9.84
C LYS A 526 11.75 -37.29 9.53
N ASN A 527 12.27 -37.19 8.30
CA ASN A 527 13.38 -38.01 7.85
C ASN A 527 14.74 -37.41 8.17
N TYR A 528 14.82 -36.06 8.15
CA TYR A 528 16.08 -35.37 8.33
C TYR A 528 16.15 -34.53 9.61
N GLY A 529 15.03 -34.33 10.32
CA GLY A 529 15.01 -33.52 11.54
C GLY A 529 15.05 -32.03 11.26
N VAL A 530 14.51 -31.57 10.13
CA VAL A 530 14.31 -30.15 9.83
C VAL A 530 13.32 -29.56 10.82
N ASP A 531 13.63 -28.43 11.44
CA ASP A 531 12.78 -27.79 12.46
C ASP A 531 11.70 -26.91 11.83
N GLY A 532 11.93 -26.35 10.63
CA GLY A 532 10.96 -25.51 9.93
C GLY A 532 11.46 -24.94 8.61
N PHE A 533 10.80 -23.87 8.14
CA PHE A 533 10.99 -23.40 6.78
C PHE A 533 11.00 -21.87 6.67
N LYS A 534 11.82 -21.37 5.76
CA LYS A 534 11.73 -20.01 5.21
C LYS A 534 10.88 -20.10 3.95
N PHE A 535 9.67 -19.55 4.03
CA PHE A 535 8.72 -19.48 2.93
C PHE A 535 8.97 -18.21 2.10
N ASP A 536 9.42 -18.40 0.88
CA ASP A 536 9.79 -17.30 -0.01
C ASP A 536 8.86 -17.22 -1.21
N ALA A 537 8.87 -16.11 -1.94
CA ALA A 537 7.89 -15.78 -2.96
C ALA A 537 6.46 -15.62 -2.37
N GLY A 538 5.41 -15.88 -3.17
CA GLY A 538 4.02 -15.65 -2.74
C GLY A 538 3.60 -14.18 -2.74
N ASP A 539 4.43 -13.30 -3.30
CA ASP A 539 4.13 -11.88 -3.46
C ASP A 539 3.02 -11.65 -4.49
N PHE A 540 2.22 -10.59 -4.32
CA PHE A 540 1.13 -10.21 -5.23
C PHE A 540 1.55 -10.10 -6.69
N ASN A 541 2.72 -9.51 -6.94
CA ASN A 541 3.23 -9.28 -8.28
C ASN A 541 3.65 -10.55 -9.02
N LEU A 542 3.79 -11.66 -8.31
CA LEU A 542 4.07 -12.97 -8.90
C LEU A 542 2.79 -13.71 -9.26
N PHE A 543 1.64 -13.34 -8.67
CA PHE A 543 0.35 -13.95 -8.97
C PHE A 543 -0.33 -13.29 -10.18
N PRO A 544 -0.63 -14.03 -11.25
CA PRO A 544 -1.16 -13.45 -12.48
C PRO A 544 -2.58 -12.88 -12.32
N GLN A 545 -2.87 -11.73 -12.93
CA GLN A 545 -4.15 -11.04 -12.81
C GLN A 545 -5.36 -11.80 -13.35
N ASP A 546 -5.18 -12.58 -14.44
CA ASP A 546 -6.22 -13.40 -15.06
C ASP A 546 -6.10 -14.88 -14.68
N SER A 547 -5.53 -15.13 -13.50
CA SER A 547 -5.38 -16.47 -12.94
C SER A 547 -6.72 -17.06 -12.51
N ARG A 548 -6.75 -18.39 -12.41
CA ARG A 548 -7.85 -19.16 -11.87
C ARG A 548 -7.31 -20.15 -10.86
N THR A 549 -7.81 -20.09 -9.66
CA THR A 549 -7.62 -21.07 -8.61
C THR A 549 -8.93 -21.83 -8.35
N MET A 550 -8.88 -22.93 -7.64
CA MET A 550 -10.08 -23.67 -7.22
C MET A 550 -11.01 -22.80 -6.36
N GLY A 551 -10.44 -21.97 -5.46
CA GLY A 551 -11.15 -21.05 -4.59
C GLY A 551 -11.44 -19.70 -5.21
N ASN A 552 -11.09 -19.45 -6.48
CA ASN A 552 -11.19 -18.15 -7.17
C ASN A 552 -10.46 -17.02 -6.42
N LEU A 553 -9.30 -17.30 -5.85
CA LEU A 553 -8.51 -16.33 -5.08
C LEU A 553 -8.02 -15.19 -5.97
N GLN A 554 -8.05 -14.00 -5.42
CA GLN A 554 -7.31 -12.84 -5.94
C GLN A 554 -5.85 -12.90 -5.47
N ALA A 555 -4.97 -12.08 -6.04
CA ALA A 555 -3.55 -12.06 -5.69
C ALA A 555 -3.28 -11.86 -4.18
N TYR A 556 -3.99 -10.94 -3.54
CA TYR A 556 -3.85 -10.68 -2.11
C TYR A 556 -4.40 -11.83 -1.23
N GLU A 557 -5.48 -12.48 -1.65
CA GLU A 557 -6.03 -13.65 -0.96
C GLU A 557 -5.11 -14.86 -1.09
N TYR A 558 -4.43 -15.00 -2.23
CA TYR A 558 -3.42 -16.03 -2.42
C TYR A 558 -2.19 -15.78 -1.54
N CYS A 559 -1.70 -14.54 -1.46
CA CYS A 559 -0.61 -14.16 -0.56
C CYS A 559 -0.96 -14.48 0.90
N GLN A 560 -2.18 -14.16 1.34
CA GLN A 560 -2.66 -14.52 2.68
C GLN A 560 -2.74 -16.04 2.87
N ALA A 561 -3.30 -16.77 1.91
CA ALA A 561 -3.38 -18.24 1.99
C ALA A 561 -2.00 -18.90 2.09
N PHE A 562 -0.98 -18.33 1.44
CA PHE A 562 0.40 -18.80 1.55
C PHE A 562 0.99 -18.49 2.93
N ALA A 563 0.73 -17.31 3.49
CA ALA A 563 1.16 -16.96 4.84
C ALA A 563 0.44 -17.81 5.90
N ASP A 564 -0.87 -18.01 5.78
CA ASP A 564 -1.67 -18.85 6.69
C ASP A 564 -1.21 -20.33 6.66
N TYR A 565 -0.61 -20.77 5.57
CA TYR A 565 -0.01 -22.11 5.47
C TYR A 565 1.07 -22.36 6.54
N ALA A 566 1.72 -21.30 7.06
CA ALA A 566 2.75 -21.38 8.10
C ALA A 566 2.27 -21.87 9.45
N ASP A 567 1.02 -21.69 9.80
CA ASP A 567 0.51 -21.92 11.17
C ASP A 567 0.84 -23.32 11.74
N LYS A 568 1.07 -24.28 10.85
CA LYS A 568 1.42 -25.66 11.22
C LYS A 568 2.91 -25.89 11.47
N TYR A 569 3.78 -24.95 11.07
CA TYR A 569 5.23 -25.05 11.25
C TYR A 569 5.67 -23.98 12.25
N PRO A 570 6.02 -24.32 13.50
CA PRO A 570 6.40 -23.33 14.52
C PRO A 570 7.61 -22.48 14.12
N TYR A 571 8.61 -23.11 13.48
CA TYR A 571 9.74 -22.39 12.89
C TYR A 571 9.38 -22.02 11.46
N ASN A 572 8.90 -20.78 11.28
CA ASN A 572 8.58 -20.22 9.97
C ASN A 572 9.19 -18.84 9.81
N GLU A 573 9.55 -18.48 8.58
CA GLU A 573 9.94 -17.12 8.21
C GLU A 573 9.33 -16.80 6.85
N TYR A 574 8.65 -15.66 6.74
CA TYR A 574 8.04 -15.17 5.51
C TYR A 574 8.62 -13.84 5.05
N ARG A 575 8.61 -13.59 3.75
CA ARG A 575 8.93 -12.29 3.16
C ARG A 575 7.70 -11.56 2.63
N ALA A 576 6.60 -12.24 2.39
CA ALA A 576 5.38 -11.66 1.86
C ALA A 576 4.18 -12.08 2.71
N SER A 577 3.29 -11.15 3.00
CA SER A 577 2.04 -11.41 3.71
C SER A 577 1.03 -10.28 3.48
N TRP A 578 -0.23 -10.64 3.53
CA TRP A 578 -1.36 -9.74 3.44
C TRP A 578 -2.25 -9.89 4.67
N ARG A 579 -2.44 -8.80 5.44
CA ARG A 579 -3.33 -8.76 6.62
C ARG A 579 -3.00 -9.77 7.74
N ASP A 580 -1.75 -10.17 7.86
CA ASP A 580 -1.32 -11.14 8.88
C ASP A 580 -0.72 -10.49 10.12
N GLY A 581 -0.95 -9.20 10.34
CA GLY A 581 -0.63 -8.53 11.59
C GLY A 581 -1.31 -9.23 12.78
N GLY A 582 -0.65 -9.24 13.93
CA GLY A 582 -1.16 -9.88 15.14
C GLY A 582 -0.91 -11.38 15.25
N LYS A 583 -0.57 -12.07 14.15
CA LYS A 583 -0.28 -13.50 14.12
C LYS A 583 1.16 -13.83 14.51
N ALA A 584 1.37 -15.05 15.02
CA ALA A 584 2.70 -15.58 15.37
C ALA A 584 3.51 -16.02 14.14
N ILE A 585 3.61 -15.16 13.13
CA ILE A 585 4.36 -15.39 11.89
C ILE A 585 5.63 -14.54 11.93
N VAL A 586 6.79 -15.17 11.73
CA VAL A 586 8.06 -14.47 11.63
C VAL A 586 8.21 -13.85 10.24
N GLN A 587 8.60 -12.58 10.19
CA GLN A 587 8.79 -11.83 8.96
C GLN A 587 10.25 -11.39 8.80
N ARG A 588 10.80 -11.52 7.60
CA ARG A 588 12.03 -10.86 7.20
C ARG A 588 11.72 -9.88 6.06
N LEU A 589 12.15 -8.64 6.23
CA LEU A 589 11.93 -7.61 5.23
C LEU A 589 12.81 -7.85 3.99
N HIS A 590 12.51 -7.18 2.90
CA HIS A 590 13.17 -7.38 1.61
C HIS A 590 14.69 -7.19 1.66
N ASP A 591 15.40 -7.86 0.75
CA ASP A 591 16.84 -7.78 0.59
C ASP A 591 17.28 -6.35 0.22
N LYS A 592 18.26 -5.84 0.93
CA LYS A 592 18.82 -4.50 0.73
C LYS A 592 20.26 -4.58 0.21
N ALA A 593 20.68 -3.55 -0.51
CA ALA A 593 22.05 -3.44 -1.00
C ALA A 593 23.03 -3.17 0.14
N HIS A 594 24.32 -3.47 -0.07
CA HIS A 594 25.40 -3.13 0.85
C HIS A 594 25.82 -1.67 0.65
N ASN A 595 25.01 -0.74 1.16
CA ASN A 595 25.25 0.71 1.14
C ASN A 595 24.61 1.40 2.33
N TRP A 596 24.97 2.65 2.59
CA TRP A 596 24.50 3.42 3.75
C TRP A 596 23.02 3.79 3.65
N GLU A 597 22.51 4.02 2.45
CA GLU A 597 21.08 4.29 2.21
C GLU A 597 20.24 3.09 2.70
N ALA A 598 20.70 1.88 2.49
CA ALA A 598 20.05 0.68 2.97
C ALA A 598 20.07 0.58 4.51
N VAL A 599 21.17 0.97 5.17
CA VAL A 599 21.24 1.01 6.64
C VAL A 599 20.27 2.04 7.23
N GLN A 600 20.08 3.18 6.57
CA GLN A 600 19.14 4.23 6.99
C GLN A 600 17.67 3.76 6.90
N VAL A 601 17.36 2.84 6.02
CA VAL A 601 15.99 2.34 5.80
C VAL A 601 15.58 1.29 6.84
N LEU A 602 16.54 0.62 7.49
CA LEU A 602 16.25 -0.44 8.48
C LEU A 602 15.30 0.02 9.59
N ILE A 603 15.53 1.23 10.13
CA ILE A 603 14.74 1.76 11.25
C ILE A 603 13.31 2.10 10.83
N PRO A 604 13.07 2.97 9.81
CA PRO A 604 11.72 3.35 9.46
C PRO A 604 10.86 2.17 8.96
N GLU A 605 11.44 1.19 8.28
CA GLU A 605 10.69 -0.02 7.90
C GLU A 605 10.35 -0.88 9.12
N MET A 606 11.23 -0.99 10.12
CA MET A 606 10.91 -1.72 11.35
C MET A 606 9.88 -1.00 12.23
N MET A 607 9.85 0.32 12.24
CA MET A 607 8.76 1.09 12.85
C MET A 607 7.43 0.82 12.11
N ALA A 608 7.46 0.80 10.77
CA ALA A 608 6.29 0.49 9.96
C ALA A 608 5.75 -0.93 10.22
N THR A 609 6.62 -1.96 10.30
CA THR A 609 6.18 -3.34 10.61
C THR A 609 5.45 -3.42 11.94
N ASN A 610 5.99 -2.76 12.96
CA ASN A 610 5.42 -2.82 14.30
C ASN A 610 4.09 -2.06 14.39
N LEU A 611 3.95 -0.91 13.69
CA LEU A 611 2.68 -0.19 13.56
C LEU A 611 1.63 -0.98 12.75
N MET A 612 2.04 -1.97 11.96
CA MET A 612 1.16 -2.81 11.17
C MET A 612 0.97 -4.22 11.76
N GLY A 613 1.36 -4.43 13.02
CA GLY A 613 1.13 -5.67 13.75
C GLY A 613 2.12 -6.79 13.45
N TYR A 614 3.16 -6.54 12.66
CA TYR A 614 4.22 -7.54 12.36
C TYR A 614 5.37 -7.43 13.37
N TRP A 615 5.10 -7.78 14.62
CA TRP A 615 6.04 -7.57 15.75
C TRP A 615 7.26 -8.50 15.73
N TYR A 616 7.16 -9.64 15.05
CA TYR A 616 8.17 -10.69 14.98
C TYR A 616 8.96 -10.56 13.67
N SER A 617 9.60 -9.40 13.49
CA SER A 617 10.27 -9.06 12.23
C SER A 617 11.77 -8.87 12.38
N CYS A 618 12.50 -9.24 11.32
CA CYS A 618 13.91 -8.96 11.11
C CYS A 618 14.05 -7.95 9.95
N PRO A 619 14.82 -6.86 10.11
CA PRO A 619 14.89 -5.80 9.10
C PRO A 619 15.55 -6.20 7.78
N ASP A 620 16.50 -7.13 7.82
CA ASP A 620 17.22 -7.74 6.70
C ASP A 620 18.32 -8.68 7.24
N MET A 621 19.22 -9.14 6.38
CA MET A 621 20.50 -9.73 6.75
C MET A 621 21.53 -8.63 7.06
N ILE A 622 22.35 -8.82 8.08
CA ILE A 622 23.36 -7.83 8.50
C ILE A 622 24.36 -7.58 7.37
N GLY A 623 24.48 -6.31 6.99
CA GLY A 623 25.29 -5.86 5.88
C GLY A 623 24.58 -5.82 4.53
N GLY A 624 23.33 -6.30 4.48
CA GLY A 624 22.45 -6.34 3.30
C GLY A 624 22.22 -7.76 2.77
N GLY A 625 21.02 -8.02 2.25
CA GLY A 625 20.58 -9.31 1.69
C GLY A 625 20.81 -9.46 0.19
N SER A 626 21.18 -8.40 -0.52
CA SER A 626 21.44 -8.46 -1.96
C SER A 626 22.79 -9.11 -2.25
N PHE A 627 22.79 -10.36 -2.72
CA PHE A 627 24.02 -11.11 -3.02
C PHE A 627 24.92 -10.41 -4.06
N ALA A 628 24.35 -9.64 -4.96
CA ALA A 628 25.10 -8.89 -5.97
C ALA A 628 26.11 -7.91 -5.34
N SER A 629 25.85 -7.45 -4.12
CA SER A 629 26.75 -6.57 -3.38
C SER A 629 27.98 -7.29 -2.81
N PHE A 630 27.99 -8.63 -2.79
CA PHE A 630 29.05 -9.48 -2.22
C PHE A 630 29.77 -10.36 -3.24
N LEU A 631 29.56 -10.10 -4.52
CA LEU A 631 30.24 -10.80 -5.62
C LEU A 631 31.76 -10.49 -5.62
N PRO A 632 32.57 -11.37 -6.20
CA PRO A 632 34.02 -11.11 -6.36
C PRO A 632 34.28 -9.76 -7.04
N GLY A 633 35.13 -8.94 -6.40
CA GLY A 633 35.48 -7.59 -6.87
C GLY A 633 34.65 -6.46 -6.26
N CYS A 634 33.58 -6.75 -5.52
CA CYS A 634 32.87 -5.74 -4.74
C CYS A 634 33.70 -5.32 -3.52
N THR A 635 33.61 -4.02 -3.17
CA THR A 635 34.25 -3.49 -1.97
C THR A 635 33.29 -3.65 -0.79
N ILE A 636 33.79 -4.24 0.29
CA ILE A 636 33.06 -4.38 1.56
C ILE A 636 33.42 -3.22 2.48
N ASP A 637 32.43 -2.43 2.86
CA ASP A 637 32.55 -1.41 3.90
C ASP A 637 32.39 -2.07 5.28
N GLN A 638 33.50 -2.24 6.01
CA GLN A 638 33.49 -2.92 7.30
C GLN A 638 32.76 -2.11 8.38
N ASP A 639 32.86 -0.77 8.36
CA ASP A 639 32.09 0.10 9.25
C ASP A 639 30.58 -0.11 9.04
N LEU A 640 30.13 -0.22 7.79
CA LEU A 640 28.74 -0.47 7.45
C LEU A 640 28.25 -1.81 8.04
N ILE A 641 29.03 -2.88 7.93
CA ILE A 641 28.69 -4.19 8.54
C ILE A 641 28.49 -4.03 10.05
N VAL A 642 29.41 -3.34 10.73
CA VAL A 642 29.31 -3.10 12.18
C VAL A 642 28.06 -2.29 12.51
N ARG A 643 27.81 -1.19 11.80
CA ARG A 643 26.66 -0.31 12.06
C ARG A 643 25.33 -0.99 11.74
N SER A 644 25.29 -1.82 10.70
CA SER A 644 24.16 -2.70 10.42
C SER A 644 23.91 -3.67 11.58
N ALA A 645 24.93 -4.37 12.06
CA ALA A 645 24.81 -5.28 13.21
C ALA A 645 24.33 -4.55 14.48
N GLN A 646 24.80 -3.33 14.73
CA GLN A 646 24.38 -2.49 15.85
C GLN A 646 22.90 -2.09 15.75
N THR A 647 22.45 -1.75 14.55
CA THR A 647 21.04 -1.41 14.32
C THR A 647 20.13 -2.62 14.56
N HIS A 648 20.52 -3.82 14.09
CA HIS A 648 19.77 -5.05 14.33
C HIS A 648 19.78 -5.49 15.81
N ALA A 649 20.85 -5.23 16.53
CA ALA A 649 21.08 -5.80 17.88
C ALA A 649 19.95 -5.47 18.87
N LEU A 650 19.33 -4.30 18.76
CA LEU A 650 18.27 -3.85 19.66
C LEU A 650 16.87 -3.88 19.00
N MET A 651 16.72 -4.57 17.88
CA MET A 651 15.43 -4.90 17.27
C MET A 651 14.95 -6.29 17.73
N PRO A 652 13.67 -6.67 17.49
CA PRO A 652 13.15 -7.96 17.91
C PRO A 652 14.04 -9.13 17.49
N MET A 653 14.56 -9.11 16.26
CA MET A 653 15.37 -10.17 15.69
C MET A 653 16.61 -9.61 14.99
N MET A 654 17.64 -10.44 14.84
CA MET A 654 18.80 -10.12 14.03
C MET A 654 19.26 -11.35 13.24
N GLN A 655 19.66 -11.13 11.99
CA GLN A 655 20.05 -12.22 11.08
C GLN A 655 21.39 -11.91 10.40
N PHE A 656 22.33 -12.84 10.48
CA PHE A 656 23.56 -12.83 9.68
C PHE A 656 23.37 -13.66 8.42
N SER A 657 24.12 -13.34 7.38
CA SER A 657 24.27 -14.18 6.20
C SER A 657 25.74 -14.26 5.77
N VAL A 658 26.36 -13.13 5.43
CA VAL A 658 27.81 -13.12 5.20
C VAL A 658 28.54 -13.46 6.50
N ALA A 659 29.60 -14.30 6.41
CA ALA A 659 30.41 -14.67 7.56
C ALA A 659 31.27 -13.49 8.04
N PRO A 660 31.00 -12.86 9.20
CA PRO A 660 31.73 -11.67 9.63
C PRO A 660 33.25 -11.92 9.80
N TRP A 661 33.64 -13.09 10.29
CA TRP A 661 35.03 -13.47 10.47
C TRP A 661 35.81 -13.65 9.16
N ARG A 662 35.13 -13.73 8.03
CA ARG A 662 35.78 -13.84 6.72
C ARG A 662 36.04 -12.47 6.07
N ILE A 663 35.20 -11.51 6.38
CA ILE A 663 35.21 -10.21 5.69
C ILE A 663 35.66 -9.04 6.53
N LEU A 664 35.72 -9.21 7.86
CA LEU A 664 36.10 -8.16 8.81
C LEU A 664 37.53 -8.38 9.37
N ASP A 665 38.24 -7.30 9.60
CA ASP A 665 39.40 -7.33 10.42
C ASP A 665 39.02 -7.52 11.92
N LYS A 666 40.06 -7.65 12.78
CA LYS A 666 39.81 -7.95 14.18
C LYS A 666 39.03 -6.86 14.93
N GLU A 667 39.29 -5.58 14.64
CA GLU A 667 38.60 -4.47 15.31
C GLU A 667 37.11 -4.47 14.99
N HIS A 668 36.75 -4.61 13.71
CA HIS A 668 35.37 -4.64 13.24
C HIS A 668 34.65 -5.91 13.72
N LEU A 669 35.31 -7.07 13.69
CA LEU A 669 34.72 -8.30 14.22
C LEU A 669 34.45 -8.19 15.72
N ASP A 670 35.39 -7.66 16.51
CA ASP A 670 35.24 -7.46 17.96
C ASP A 670 34.03 -6.51 18.23
N ALA A 671 33.82 -5.48 17.40
CA ALA A 671 32.67 -4.57 17.51
C ALA A 671 31.34 -5.28 17.21
N VAL A 672 31.28 -6.14 16.19
CA VAL A 672 30.10 -6.99 15.91
C VAL A 672 29.81 -7.92 17.10
N LEU A 673 30.84 -8.61 17.64
CA LEU A 673 30.65 -9.49 18.79
C LEU A 673 30.18 -8.72 20.03
N LYS A 674 30.65 -7.48 20.21
CA LYS A 674 30.18 -6.60 21.29
C LYS A 674 28.70 -6.23 21.10
N SER A 675 28.24 -6.00 19.86
CA SER A 675 26.86 -5.74 19.59
C SER A 675 25.93 -6.90 20.00
N VAL A 676 26.34 -8.14 19.70
CA VAL A 676 25.62 -9.35 20.14
C VAL A 676 25.62 -9.47 21.68
N LYS A 677 26.73 -9.11 22.35
CA LYS A 677 26.77 -9.08 23.81
C LYS A 677 25.88 -8.01 24.44
N ILE A 678 25.79 -6.83 23.81
CA ILE A 678 24.84 -5.75 24.23
C ILE A 678 23.40 -6.22 24.09
N ARG A 679 23.05 -6.86 22.96
CA ARG A 679 21.74 -7.52 22.80
C ARG A 679 21.46 -8.49 23.94
N GLY A 680 22.41 -9.37 24.28
CA GLY A 680 22.25 -10.33 25.37
C GLY A 680 21.98 -9.69 26.74
N LYS A 681 22.46 -8.48 27.00
CA LYS A 681 22.16 -7.72 28.23
C LYS A 681 20.73 -7.18 28.25
N LEU A 682 20.21 -6.72 27.09
CA LEU A 682 18.87 -6.17 26.95
C LEU A 682 17.82 -7.23 26.56
N LEU A 683 18.25 -8.46 26.35
CA LEU A 683 17.37 -9.54 25.92
C LEU A 683 16.17 -9.79 26.85
N PRO A 684 16.31 -9.76 28.20
CA PRO A 684 15.15 -9.93 29.10
C PRO A 684 14.06 -8.90 28.86
N GLU A 685 14.45 -7.65 28.59
CA GLU A 685 13.52 -6.55 28.33
C GLU A 685 12.86 -6.73 26.94
N ILE A 686 13.65 -6.98 25.91
CA ILE A 686 13.15 -7.26 24.55
C ILE A 686 12.15 -8.44 24.57
N LYS A 687 12.48 -9.53 25.26
CA LYS A 687 11.57 -10.68 25.42
C LYS A 687 10.28 -10.32 26.14
N SER A 688 10.38 -9.52 27.21
CA SER A 688 9.20 -9.06 27.93
C SER A 688 8.26 -8.27 27.03
N LEU A 689 8.80 -7.40 26.16
CA LEU A 689 8.05 -6.62 25.19
C LEU A 689 7.40 -7.52 24.11
N ILE A 690 8.13 -8.50 23.59
CA ILE A 690 7.64 -9.47 22.62
C ILE A 690 6.48 -10.31 23.22
N ILE A 691 6.63 -10.78 24.47
CA ILE A 691 5.56 -11.49 25.19
C ILE A 691 4.37 -10.55 25.45
N ARG A 692 4.61 -9.29 25.75
CA ARG A 692 3.54 -8.30 25.88
C ARG A 692 2.80 -8.10 24.55
N ALA A 693 3.55 -7.92 23.46
CA ALA A 693 2.97 -7.76 22.12
C ALA A 693 2.05 -8.92 21.75
N SER A 694 2.45 -10.17 21.99
CA SER A 694 1.61 -11.35 21.70
C SER A 694 0.28 -11.40 22.46
N LYS A 695 0.18 -10.69 23.59
CA LYS A 695 -1.00 -10.73 24.48
C LYS A 695 -1.87 -9.48 24.38
N THR A 696 -1.28 -8.36 24.07
CA THR A 696 -1.93 -7.04 24.17
C THR A 696 -1.87 -6.25 22.86
N GLY A 697 -1.14 -6.75 21.88
CA GLY A 697 -0.92 -6.03 20.63
C GLY A 697 -0.02 -4.78 20.73
N GLU A 698 0.52 -4.44 21.91
CA GLU A 698 1.41 -3.29 22.05
C GLU A 698 2.72 -3.52 21.26
N PRO A 699 3.12 -2.58 20.41
CA PRO A 699 4.27 -2.75 19.52
C PRO A 699 5.59 -2.76 20.30
N VAL A 700 6.61 -3.45 19.76
CA VAL A 700 7.94 -3.55 20.36
C VAL A 700 8.82 -2.39 19.95
N VAL A 701 8.77 -2.02 18.65
CA VAL A 701 9.57 -0.94 18.03
C VAL A 701 8.63 0.13 17.52
N THR A 702 8.83 1.39 17.92
CA THR A 702 7.91 2.48 17.53
C THR A 702 8.66 3.76 17.15
N PRO A 703 8.07 4.62 16.31
CA PRO A 703 8.54 6.00 16.16
C PRO A 703 8.38 6.78 17.47
N LEU A 704 9.16 7.84 17.65
CA LEU A 704 9.09 8.70 18.85
C LEU A 704 7.68 9.31 19.01
N GLU A 705 7.01 9.66 17.92
CA GLU A 705 5.64 10.22 17.90
C GLU A 705 4.62 9.33 18.61
N PHE A 706 4.84 8.02 18.67
CA PHE A 706 3.92 7.06 19.32
C PHE A 706 3.83 7.29 20.83
N HIS A 707 4.95 7.58 21.49
CA HIS A 707 5.04 7.79 22.95
C HIS A 707 5.11 9.26 23.34
N PHE A 708 5.55 10.12 22.43
CA PHE A 708 5.73 11.56 22.64
C PHE A 708 5.00 12.36 21.56
N PRO A 709 3.64 12.27 21.55
CA PRO A 709 2.83 12.85 20.47
C PRO A 709 2.94 14.37 20.47
N HIS A 710 2.86 14.94 19.28
CA HIS A 710 2.79 16.39 19.03
C HIS A 710 3.99 17.21 19.54
N GLN A 711 5.15 16.57 19.70
CA GLN A 711 6.41 17.26 20.03
C GLN A 711 7.26 17.58 18.79
N GLY A 712 6.72 17.44 17.57
CA GLY A 712 7.46 17.65 16.32
C GLY A 712 8.43 16.52 15.99
N LEU A 713 8.20 15.32 16.52
CA LEU A 713 9.08 14.17 16.42
C LEU A 713 8.71 13.18 15.30
N SER A 714 7.59 13.42 14.62
CA SER A 714 7.04 12.52 13.58
C SER A 714 8.01 12.26 12.43
N GLY A 715 8.88 13.22 12.10
CA GLY A 715 9.88 13.11 11.05
C GLY A 715 11.17 12.38 11.43
N VAL A 716 11.34 11.95 12.69
CA VAL A 716 12.57 11.29 13.16
C VAL A 716 12.60 9.83 12.67
N LYS A 717 13.55 9.50 11.80
CA LYS A 717 13.66 8.19 11.11
C LYS A 717 14.91 7.40 11.46
N ASN A 718 15.84 7.98 12.21
CA ASN A 718 17.12 7.39 12.57
C ASN A 718 17.24 7.05 14.05
N GLU A 719 16.14 7.11 14.78
CA GLU A 719 15.94 6.77 16.17
C GLU A 719 14.62 6.06 16.36
N PHE A 720 14.51 5.20 17.35
CA PHE A 720 13.29 4.46 17.63
C PHE A 720 13.17 4.15 19.12
N MET A 721 11.94 3.90 19.58
CA MET A 721 11.69 3.41 20.91
C MET A 721 11.61 1.89 20.93
N ILE A 722 12.17 1.26 21.96
CA ILE A 722 11.89 -0.12 22.36
C ILE A 722 10.98 -0.05 23.60
N GLY A 723 9.74 -0.48 23.46
CA GLY A 723 8.75 -0.21 24.48
C GLY A 723 8.55 1.30 24.68
N SER A 724 8.28 1.70 25.92
CA SER A 724 7.96 3.09 26.24
C SER A 724 9.13 3.92 26.83
N ASP A 725 10.22 3.26 27.21
CA ASP A 725 11.27 3.84 28.07
C ASP A 725 12.69 3.73 27.53
N ILE A 726 12.92 3.04 26.43
CA ILE A 726 14.26 2.91 25.83
C ILE A 726 14.26 3.56 24.44
N LEU A 727 14.97 4.66 24.30
CA LEU A 727 15.27 5.27 23.01
C LEU A 727 16.60 4.72 22.48
N VAL A 728 16.60 4.21 21.25
CA VAL A 728 17.78 3.67 20.57
C VAL A 728 18.17 4.56 19.41
N ALA A 729 19.43 4.97 19.39
CA ALA A 729 19.97 5.91 18.42
C ALA A 729 21.25 5.38 17.75
N PRO A 730 21.19 4.32 16.90
CA PRO A 730 22.38 3.73 16.30
C PRO A 730 22.96 4.65 15.21
N MET A 731 24.23 4.47 14.88
CA MET A 731 24.82 5.12 13.72
C MET A 731 24.28 4.50 12.43
N VAL A 732 23.64 5.30 11.61
CA VAL A 732 23.13 4.91 10.30
C VAL A 732 23.82 5.67 9.14
N ASN A 733 24.87 6.40 9.47
CA ASN A 733 25.71 7.15 8.54
C ASN A 733 27.20 6.89 8.87
N PRO A 734 28.11 7.09 7.91
CA PRO A 734 29.54 7.04 8.17
C PRO A 734 29.95 8.02 9.28
N GLY A 735 30.92 7.62 10.10
CA GLY A 735 31.49 8.51 11.12
C GLY A 735 31.48 7.95 12.55
N ARG A 736 31.78 8.85 13.50
CA ARG A 736 31.93 8.50 14.94
C ARG A 736 31.20 9.50 15.85
N GLU A 737 30.39 10.40 15.29
CA GLU A 737 29.57 11.35 16.02
C GLU A 737 28.18 11.40 15.42
N ARG A 738 27.18 11.61 16.24
CA ARG A 738 25.82 11.87 15.78
C ARG A 738 25.06 12.84 16.68
N GLU A 739 24.05 13.43 16.14
CA GLU A 739 23.01 14.12 16.89
C GLU A 739 21.89 13.14 17.26
N VAL A 740 21.36 13.27 18.48
CA VAL A 740 20.25 12.50 19.03
C VAL A 740 19.19 13.47 19.51
N ILE A 741 17.97 13.26 19.09
CA ILE A 741 16.81 14.04 19.50
C ILE A 741 16.18 13.37 20.71
N LEU A 742 16.29 13.99 21.88
CA LEU A 742 15.70 13.46 23.11
C LEU A 742 14.33 14.11 23.33
N PRO A 743 13.24 13.33 23.33
CA PRO A 743 11.92 13.83 23.70
C PRO A 743 11.91 14.43 25.13
N GLU A 744 10.88 15.17 25.48
CA GLU A 744 10.73 15.71 26.85
C GLU A 744 10.89 14.59 27.90
N GLY A 745 11.55 14.91 29.01
CA GLY A 745 11.85 13.98 30.11
C GLY A 745 13.30 14.02 30.57
N ARG A 746 13.67 13.13 31.48
CA ARG A 746 15.06 12.93 31.94
C ARG A 746 15.57 11.62 31.37
N TRP A 747 16.72 11.65 30.71
CA TRP A 747 17.28 10.51 30.00
C TRP A 747 18.63 10.12 30.56
N ILE A 748 18.88 8.82 30.72
CA ILE A 748 20.15 8.25 31.12
C ILE A 748 20.73 7.44 29.96
N ALA A 749 21.87 7.88 29.43
CA ALA A 749 22.53 7.20 28.32
C ALA A 749 23.18 5.89 28.73
N ASP A 750 23.56 5.06 27.75
CA ASP A 750 24.25 3.79 27.89
C ASP A 750 25.60 3.92 28.65
N ASP A 751 26.23 5.10 28.67
CA ASP A 751 27.45 5.43 29.38
C ASP A 751 27.21 6.04 30.80
N GLY A 752 25.94 6.09 31.23
CA GLY A 752 25.53 6.62 32.54
C GLY A 752 25.41 8.14 32.63
N LYS A 753 25.62 8.88 31.53
CA LYS A 753 25.37 10.33 31.51
C LYS A 753 23.91 10.65 31.51
N GLU A 754 23.56 11.68 32.24
CA GLU A 754 22.20 12.20 32.32
C GLU A 754 21.99 13.37 31.36
N TYR A 755 20.82 13.42 30.74
CA TYR A 755 20.39 14.47 29.83
C TYR A 755 18.97 14.91 30.16
N THR A 756 18.73 16.22 30.09
CA THR A 756 17.38 16.74 30.03
C THR A 756 16.87 16.64 28.59
N GLY A 757 15.66 16.11 28.39
CA GLY A 757 15.04 16.01 27.06
C GLY A 757 14.50 17.35 26.56
N GLY A 758 13.74 17.30 25.47
CA GLY A 758 13.25 18.47 24.74
C GLY A 758 14.38 19.18 23.95
N GLN A 759 15.45 18.46 23.62
CA GLN A 759 16.60 19.03 22.91
C GLN A 759 17.33 18.00 22.04
N THR A 760 18.14 18.48 21.13
CA THR A 760 19.11 17.67 20.37
C THR A 760 20.46 17.69 21.07
N VAL A 761 21.05 16.51 21.28
CA VAL A 761 22.37 16.36 21.89
C VAL A 761 23.35 15.73 20.92
N LYS A 762 24.58 16.24 20.88
CA LYS A 762 25.67 15.67 20.09
C LYS A 762 26.46 14.68 20.94
N ILE A 763 26.62 13.44 20.46
CA ILE A 763 27.35 12.38 21.16
C ILE A 763 28.44 11.77 20.30
N ASN A 764 29.51 11.28 20.96
CA ASN A 764 30.54 10.47 20.30
C ASN A 764 30.11 9.00 20.31
N VAL A 765 30.22 8.32 19.16
CA VAL A 765 29.83 6.93 18.95
C VAL A 765 31.00 6.16 18.34
N PRO A 766 31.99 5.75 19.15
CA PRO A 766 33.06 4.89 18.66
C PRO A 766 32.52 3.60 18.06
N LEU A 767 33.35 2.87 17.32
CA LEU A 767 32.90 1.75 16.49
C LEU A 767 32.15 0.67 17.29
N ASP A 768 32.51 0.49 18.53
CA ASP A 768 32.04 -0.57 19.44
C ASP A 768 30.85 -0.12 20.36
N ARG A 769 30.23 1.05 20.12
CA ARG A 769 29.14 1.61 20.92
C ARG A 769 27.84 1.56 20.19
N ILE A 770 26.76 1.11 20.85
CA ILE A 770 25.36 1.29 20.46
C ILE A 770 24.75 2.31 21.42
N PRO A 771 24.47 3.55 20.99
CA PRO A 771 23.83 4.52 21.86
C PRO A 771 22.37 4.14 22.13
N TYR A 772 22.02 4.07 23.39
CA TYR A 772 20.62 4.03 23.84
C TYR A 772 20.45 4.86 25.11
N PHE A 773 19.24 5.29 25.34
CA PHE A 773 18.88 6.15 26.46
C PHE A 773 17.68 5.57 27.17
N ARG A 774 17.69 5.59 28.49
CA ARG A 774 16.56 5.18 29.33
C ARG A 774 15.86 6.41 29.86
N LEU A 775 14.54 6.44 29.70
CA LEU A 775 13.70 7.44 30.33
C LEU A 775 13.73 7.19 31.85
N ALA A 776 14.18 8.17 32.61
CA ALA A 776 14.18 8.09 34.07
C ALA A 776 12.84 8.50 34.61
N GLU A 777 12.36 7.79 35.66
CA GLU A 777 11.12 8.09 36.38
C GLU A 777 11.15 9.48 37.04
#